data_d600873e282b89241f8949612b8f4404
#
_entry.id   d600873e282b89241f8949612b8f4404
#
_cell.length_a   1.000
_cell.length_b   1.000
_cell.length_c   1.000
_cell.angle_alpha   90.00
_cell.angle_beta   90.00
_cell.angle_gamma   90.00
#
_symmetry.space_group_name_H-M   'P 1'
#
loop_
_entity.id
_entity.type
_entity.pdbx_description
1 polymer ?
#
loop_
_entity_poly.entity_id
_entity_poly.type
_entity_poly.pdbx_seq_one_letter_code
_entity_poly.pdbx_strand_id
1 'polypeptide(L)'
;MDSYSPLDTGQSAFTGWTRTHWEAVADSLLTAARRFSSPRHAKVGFPSAGPSGSAAQEATDQLEGFARTFLLAALRLAGNQGDQPGGRTAGPRSAGGYAVGIVDWYSLALDAGTAPDSDERWPALMDHGQPTVEATAIVLGLHFSRPWLWNALPQRVRDNIATWLGGSRGSYGADNNHVMFSATIQAFLAATGYPHNAFEIEAALARIEDWYVGDGWYSDGAGRRFDHYNAWTFQLYPFVILDLLRGNLHSASESEGRRRLYRSRLADFVQGYQHLFGADGSPLLQGRSLTYRWGVVAPFWMAQLEGITTVSPGRTRRLASGVLRHFLDRGAAADGVLSLGWHGSHASILQSYNAPGSPHWASKGFLGLLLPADHPAWTAAEEPLPVEMGNTSVVLAGPRWHVCGSMADGVVRALNFGSDGHPQRDDGLYRRLAYSTATVPVLEPGLDGGLLRDNDIYLKAGNGTSRHRGLRGGVARYDGGSSTFALDAGGRDVVANYATTVLDEDADRQRPGSRSEGVRIEVRIARLTGVIGCEPVLSGYAISSDMPVETAVWAERPAMNEAAASPAAARVTGWRRTAPGGLPARLASAVALYRTDLTDAAPERTVHRAVAVHGQCRAGSGTALGEHSALPQLEFGPLPANTVHIAWLVCLGAEADTLARTAVDLALCWTDDGAQLQWRGTSRVLPWQRETPWAADALNQDVFRWH
;
A
#
# COMPACT_ATOMS: atom_id res chain seq x y z
N MET A 1 20.55 -2.37 -17.15
CA MET A 1 19.23 -2.94 -17.49
C MET A 1 19.04 -3.36 -18.94
N ASP A 2 20.01 -3.15 -19.79
CA ASP A 2 19.98 -3.53 -21.22
C ASP A 2 20.13 -5.04 -21.49
N SER A 3 20.02 -5.88 -20.44
CA SER A 3 20.23 -7.33 -20.53
C SER A 3 18.95 -8.17 -20.63
N TYR A 4 17.79 -7.56 -20.43
CA TYR A 4 16.51 -8.23 -20.68
C TYR A 4 16.19 -8.13 -22.18
N SER A 5 15.32 -8.96 -22.71
CA SER A 5 14.93 -8.99 -24.13
C SER A 5 14.72 -7.58 -24.71
N PRO A 6 14.92 -7.36 -26.04
CA PRO A 6 14.61 -6.07 -26.65
C PRO A 6 13.17 -5.62 -26.37
N LEU A 7 12.96 -4.31 -26.15
CA LEU A 7 11.63 -3.76 -25.93
C LEU A 7 10.73 -3.98 -27.14
N ASP A 8 9.51 -4.41 -26.91
CA ASP A 8 8.46 -4.55 -27.93
C ASP A 8 7.43 -3.43 -27.78
N THR A 9 7.70 -2.29 -28.40
CA THR A 9 6.79 -1.13 -28.37
C THR A 9 5.59 -1.30 -29.30
N GLY A 10 5.59 -2.26 -30.20
CA GLY A 10 4.44 -2.56 -31.06
C GLY A 10 3.28 -3.18 -30.27
N GLN A 11 3.58 -4.14 -29.42
CA GLN A 11 2.59 -4.80 -28.56
C GLN A 11 2.41 -4.09 -27.22
N SER A 12 3.48 -3.55 -26.66
CA SER A 12 3.55 -2.94 -25.31
C SER A 12 3.98 -1.48 -25.44
N ALA A 13 3.08 -0.65 -25.98
CA ALA A 13 3.35 0.74 -26.34
C ALA A 13 3.82 1.63 -25.17
N PHE A 14 3.42 1.31 -23.94
CA PHE A 14 3.75 2.09 -22.74
C PHE A 14 4.98 1.55 -22.00
N THR A 15 5.11 0.22 -21.93
CA THR A 15 6.19 -0.40 -21.15
C THR A 15 7.27 -1.03 -22.02
N GLY A 16 6.97 -1.43 -23.23
CA GLY A 16 7.83 -2.25 -24.06
C GLY A 16 8.01 -3.68 -23.53
N TRP A 17 7.29 -4.06 -22.48
CA TRP A 17 7.50 -5.33 -21.78
C TRP A 17 6.46 -6.37 -22.16
N THR A 18 6.97 -7.55 -22.49
CA THR A 18 6.20 -8.77 -22.80
C THR A 18 6.46 -9.84 -21.75
N ARG A 19 5.84 -11.00 -21.91
CA ARG A 19 6.06 -12.16 -21.04
C ARG A 19 7.54 -12.53 -20.87
N THR A 20 8.34 -12.45 -21.96
CA THR A 20 9.77 -12.79 -21.92
C THR A 20 10.58 -11.92 -20.97
N HIS A 21 10.20 -10.66 -20.78
CA HIS A 21 10.82 -9.77 -19.82
C HIS A 21 10.52 -10.21 -18.38
N TRP A 22 9.29 -10.62 -18.10
CA TRP A 22 8.89 -11.15 -16.80
C TRP A 22 9.64 -12.45 -16.47
N GLU A 23 9.78 -13.35 -17.44
CA GLU A 23 10.55 -14.57 -17.29
C GLU A 23 12.03 -14.28 -17.03
N ALA A 24 12.63 -13.35 -17.75
CA ALA A 24 14.02 -12.94 -17.55
C ALA A 24 14.27 -12.32 -16.17
N VAL A 25 13.33 -11.49 -15.67
CA VAL A 25 13.41 -10.95 -14.29
C VAL A 25 13.31 -12.06 -13.26
N ALA A 26 12.36 -12.98 -13.43
CA ALA A 26 12.23 -14.12 -12.51
C ALA A 26 13.52 -14.96 -12.48
N ASP A 27 14.10 -15.28 -13.64
CA ASP A 27 15.33 -16.04 -13.76
C ASP A 27 16.53 -15.32 -13.13
N SER A 28 16.60 -14.00 -13.30
CA SER A 28 17.64 -13.15 -12.66
C SER A 28 17.54 -13.20 -11.13
N LEU A 29 16.34 -13.01 -10.57
CA LEU A 29 16.12 -13.05 -9.12
C LEU A 29 16.42 -14.43 -8.53
N LEU A 30 16.04 -15.53 -9.22
CA LEU A 30 16.33 -16.89 -8.79
C LEU A 30 17.82 -17.21 -8.87
N THR A 31 18.50 -16.74 -9.92
CA THR A 31 19.96 -16.90 -10.04
C THR A 31 20.70 -16.16 -8.92
N ALA A 32 20.24 -14.98 -8.58
CA ALA A 32 20.80 -14.21 -7.46
C ALA A 32 20.56 -14.93 -6.12
N ALA A 33 19.34 -15.41 -5.86
CA ALA A 33 19.00 -16.14 -4.64
C ALA A 33 19.85 -17.39 -4.43
N ARG A 34 20.14 -18.11 -5.51
CA ARG A 34 20.97 -19.32 -5.46
C ARG A 34 22.37 -19.09 -4.90
N ARG A 35 22.94 -17.90 -5.08
CA ARG A 35 24.26 -17.53 -4.52
C ARG A 35 24.29 -17.54 -2.99
N PHE A 36 23.14 -17.38 -2.37
CA PHE A 36 22.96 -17.29 -0.93
C PHE A 36 22.34 -18.55 -0.33
N SER A 37 22.18 -19.61 -1.15
CA SER A 37 21.61 -20.87 -0.67
C SER A 37 22.66 -21.73 0.02
N SER A 38 22.22 -22.50 1.03
CA SER A 38 23.00 -23.53 1.72
C SER A 38 23.40 -24.66 0.77
N PRO A 39 24.32 -25.57 1.14
CA PRO A 39 24.81 -26.64 0.26
C PRO A 39 23.74 -27.54 -0.35
N ARG A 40 22.66 -27.84 0.39
CA ARG A 40 21.50 -28.60 -0.11
C ARG A 40 20.31 -27.70 -0.46
N HIS A 41 20.54 -26.39 -0.48
CA HIS A 41 19.61 -25.35 -0.90
C HIS A 41 18.34 -25.18 -0.06
N ALA A 42 18.23 -25.78 1.12
CA ALA A 42 17.04 -25.67 1.97
C ALA A 42 16.94 -24.31 2.70
N LYS A 43 18.01 -23.54 2.71
CA LYS A 43 18.09 -22.24 3.36
C LYS A 43 18.64 -21.21 2.37
N VAL A 44 18.09 -19.96 2.40
CA VAL A 44 18.60 -18.85 1.59
C VAL A 44 18.84 -17.66 2.52
N GLY A 45 20.11 -17.38 2.80
CA GLY A 45 20.55 -16.33 3.72
C GLY A 45 20.93 -15.05 2.98
N PHE A 46 19.97 -14.17 2.68
CA PHE A 46 20.28 -12.88 2.06
C PHE A 46 21.10 -11.97 2.98
N PRO A 47 21.93 -11.08 2.41
CA PRO A 47 22.73 -10.13 3.21
C PRO A 47 21.85 -9.25 4.10
N SER A 48 22.26 -9.08 5.37
CA SER A 48 21.67 -8.14 6.32
C SER A 48 22.59 -6.95 6.56
N ALA A 49 22.02 -5.76 6.79
CA ALA A 49 22.77 -4.57 7.14
C ALA A 49 23.29 -4.55 8.60
N GLY A 50 22.87 -5.50 9.42
CA GLY A 50 23.24 -5.59 10.85
C GLY A 50 23.55 -7.03 11.26
N PRO A 51 24.07 -7.22 12.48
CA PRO A 51 24.34 -8.54 13.02
C PRO A 51 23.02 -9.34 13.09
N SER A 52 23.09 -10.61 12.74
CA SER A 52 21.99 -11.56 12.94
C SER A 52 21.62 -11.56 14.43
N GLY A 53 20.32 -11.67 14.69
CA GLY A 53 19.80 -11.89 16.04
C GLY A 53 20.30 -13.23 16.64
N SER A 54 19.42 -13.93 17.33
CA SER A 54 19.75 -15.29 17.79
C SER A 54 19.86 -16.28 16.61
N ALA A 55 20.50 -17.43 16.82
CA ALA A 55 20.58 -18.52 15.83
C ALA A 55 19.18 -18.99 15.38
N ALA A 56 18.18 -18.92 16.26
CA ALA A 56 16.79 -19.25 15.93
C ALA A 56 16.18 -18.21 14.96
N GLN A 57 16.48 -16.94 15.14
CA GLN A 57 16.07 -15.89 14.21
C GLN A 57 16.73 -16.06 12.84
N GLU A 58 18.02 -16.32 12.80
CA GLU A 58 18.76 -16.57 11.57
C GLU A 58 18.19 -17.78 10.80
N ALA A 59 17.87 -18.88 11.49
CA ALA A 59 17.24 -20.05 10.86
C ALA A 59 15.86 -19.71 10.27
N THR A 60 15.10 -18.84 10.92
CA THR A 60 13.81 -18.34 10.44
C THR A 60 13.98 -17.43 9.23
N ASP A 61 14.94 -16.51 9.25
CA ASP A 61 15.24 -15.60 8.15
C ASP A 61 15.70 -16.35 6.89
N GLN A 62 16.49 -17.43 7.08
CA GLN A 62 16.93 -18.31 6.00
C GLN A 62 15.78 -19.14 5.41
N LEU A 63 14.84 -19.60 6.24
CA LEU A 63 13.59 -20.23 5.77
C LEU A 63 12.74 -19.22 4.98
N GLU A 64 12.64 -17.99 5.45
CA GLU A 64 11.92 -16.92 4.75
C GLU A 64 12.49 -16.69 3.36
N GLY A 65 13.81 -16.55 3.25
CA GLY A 65 14.50 -16.40 1.97
C GLY A 65 14.22 -17.56 1.02
N PHE A 66 14.27 -18.81 1.53
CA PHE A 66 13.93 -20.00 0.75
C PHE A 66 12.46 -19.99 0.29
N ALA A 67 11.52 -19.87 1.21
CA ALA A 67 10.10 -20.05 0.94
C ALA A 67 9.56 -19.04 -0.09
N ARG A 68 9.98 -17.78 0.03
CA ARG A 68 9.52 -16.70 -0.85
C ARG A 68 10.14 -16.76 -2.25
N THR A 69 11.39 -17.23 -2.36
CA THR A 69 12.02 -17.50 -3.66
C THR A 69 11.52 -18.79 -4.29
N PHE A 70 11.17 -19.81 -3.48
CA PHE A 70 10.51 -21.01 -3.96
C PHE A 70 9.16 -20.72 -4.62
N LEU A 71 8.36 -19.80 -4.08
CA LEU A 71 7.13 -19.37 -4.73
C LEU A 71 7.39 -18.81 -6.14
N LEU A 72 8.42 -17.95 -6.30
CA LEU A 72 8.81 -17.44 -7.61
C LEU A 72 9.21 -18.56 -8.58
N ALA A 73 10.03 -19.51 -8.10
CA ALA A 73 10.47 -20.66 -8.89
C ALA A 73 9.29 -21.53 -9.34
N ALA A 74 8.33 -21.76 -8.46
CA ALA A 74 7.13 -22.53 -8.77
C ALA A 74 6.27 -21.87 -9.84
N LEU A 75 6.07 -20.56 -9.77
CA LEU A 75 5.36 -19.79 -10.79
C LEU A 75 6.10 -19.77 -12.13
N ARG A 76 7.43 -19.66 -12.11
CA ARG A 76 8.27 -19.71 -13.30
C ARG A 76 8.25 -21.11 -13.95
N LEU A 77 8.25 -22.17 -13.15
CA LEU A 77 8.16 -23.56 -13.61
C LEU A 77 6.80 -23.86 -14.24
N ALA A 78 5.72 -23.49 -13.55
CA ALA A 78 4.36 -23.71 -14.02
C ALA A 78 4.05 -22.92 -15.30
N GLY A 79 4.71 -21.78 -15.49
CA GLY A 79 4.60 -20.96 -16.71
C GLY A 79 5.13 -21.62 -17.98
N ASN A 80 5.95 -22.67 -17.88
CA ASN A 80 6.51 -23.40 -19.03
C ASN A 80 5.57 -24.52 -19.51
N GLN A 81 4.29 -24.27 -19.67
CA GLN A 81 3.26 -25.27 -20.02
C GLN A 81 3.50 -26.06 -21.33
N GLY A 82 4.50 -25.68 -22.14
CA GLY A 82 4.88 -26.41 -23.35
C GLY A 82 5.79 -27.63 -23.10
N ASP A 83 6.40 -27.74 -21.92
CA ASP A 83 7.29 -28.85 -21.58
C ASP A 83 6.51 -29.89 -20.77
N GLN A 84 6.26 -31.06 -21.37
CA GLN A 84 5.53 -32.18 -20.74
C GLN A 84 6.07 -32.53 -19.35
N PRO A 85 5.21 -32.88 -18.37
CA PRO A 85 5.65 -33.43 -17.09
C PRO A 85 6.49 -34.70 -17.31
N GLY A 86 7.75 -34.66 -16.93
CA GLY A 86 8.70 -35.78 -17.11
C GLY A 86 9.98 -35.46 -17.87
N GLY A 87 10.04 -34.35 -18.57
CA GLY A 87 11.29 -33.85 -19.13
C GLY A 87 12.17 -33.24 -18.03
N ARG A 88 13.23 -33.92 -17.62
CA ARG A 88 14.20 -33.48 -16.59
C ARG A 88 14.96 -32.20 -16.99
N THR A 89 14.67 -31.61 -18.14
CA THR A 89 15.39 -30.48 -18.75
C THR A 89 14.61 -29.18 -18.80
N ALA A 90 13.41 -29.09 -18.21
CA ALA A 90 12.65 -27.86 -18.13
C ALA A 90 13.21 -26.91 -17.04
N GLY A 91 14.39 -26.39 -17.27
CA GLY A 91 14.96 -25.29 -16.54
C GLY A 91 14.81 -23.99 -17.34
N PRO A 92 14.83 -22.81 -16.71
CA PRO A 92 14.86 -21.56 -17.42
C PRO A 92 16.06 -21.54 -18.38
N ARG A 93 15.80 -21.37 -19.68
CA ARG A 93 16.84 -21.06 -20.65
C ARG A 93 17.18 -19.59 -20.46
N SER A 94 18.15 -19.28 -19.59
CA SER A 94 18.75 -17.96 -19.62
C SER A 94 19.46 -17.75 -20.95
N ALA A 95 19.49 -16.52 -21.43
CA ALA A 95 20.28 -16.11 -22.62
C ALA A 95 21.78 -16.41 -22.46
N GLY A 96 22.24 -16.92 -21.29
CA GLY A 96 23.61 -17.31 -20.95
C GLY A 96 23.84 -18.81 -20.76
N GLY A 97 22.92 -19.71 -21.13
CA GLY A 97 23.18 -21.17 -21.16
C GLY A 97 23.12 -21.90 -19.82
N TYR A 98 22.74 -21.27 -18.71
CA TYR A 98 22.51 -21.95 -17.45
C TYR A 98 21.06 -22.38 -17.31
N ALA A 99 20.76 -23.59 -17.74
CA ALA A 99 19.56 -24.31 -17.29
C ALA A 99 19.74 -24.62 -15.81
N VAL A 100 19.26 -23.71 -14.94
CA VAL A 100 19.10 -24.05 -13.52
C VAL A 100 18.02 -25.10 -13.47
N GLY A 101 18.36 -26.34 -13.12
CA GLY A 101 17.38 -27.40 -12.89
C GLY A 101 16.52 -27.04 -11.69
N ILE A 102 15.49 -26.20 -11.88
CA ILE A 102 14.60 -25.74 -10.80
C ILE A 102 14.01 -26.94 -10.06
N VAL A 103 13.61 -27.97 -10.80
CA VAL A 103 13.02 -29.17 -10.22
C VAL A 103 14.03 -29.89 -9.31
N ASP A 104 15.26 -30.12 -9.80
CA ASP A 104 16.29 -30.79 -9.01
C ASP A 104 16.72 -29.96 -7.80
N TRP A 105 16.90 -28.66 -7.99
CA TRP A 105 17.24 -27.72 -6.93
C TRP A 105 16.20 -27.77 -5.79
N TYR A 106 14.93 -27.54 -6.12
CA TYR A 106 13.90 -27.44 -5.09
C TYR A 106 13.47 -28.81 -4.55
N SER A 107 13.62 -29.91 -5.31
CA SER A 107 13.43 -31.27 -4.77
C SER A 107 14.46 -31.60 -3.68
N LEU A 108 15.75 -31.26 -3.93
CA LEU A 108 16.82 -31.43 -2.95
C LEU A 108 16.59 -30.55 -1.71
N ALA A 109 16.17 -29.31 -1.92
CA ALA A 109 15.91 -28.35 -0.85
C ALA A 109 14.73 -28.76 0.04
N LEU A 110 13.64 -29.23 -0.54
CA LEU A 110 12.45 -29.71 0.18
C LEU A 110 12.78 -30.96 1.02
N ASP A 111 13.59 -31.87 0.47
CA ASP A 111 14.08 -33.03 1.24
C ASP A 111 14.96 -32.55 2.42
N ALA A 112 15.96 -31.72 2.17
CA ALA A 112 16.88 -31.26 3.19
C ALA A 112 16.20 -30.44 4.29
N GLY A 113 15.24 -29.58 3.92
CA GLY A 113 14.52 -28.71 4.86
C GLY A 113 13.57 -29.48 5.79
N THR A 114 13.09 -30.66 5.39
CA THR A 114 12.09 -31.41 6.15
C THR A 114 12.60 -32.75 6.73
N ALA A 115 13.76 -33.25 6.28
CA ALA A 115 14.33 -34.47 6.82
C ALA A 115 14.72 -34.32 8.30
N PRO A 116 14.31 -35.26 9.20
CA PRO A 116 14.55 -35.16 10.65
C PRO A 116 16.02 -34.94 11.03
N ASP A 117 16.92 -35.61 10.30
CA ASP A 117 18.36 -35.68 10.61
C ASP A 117 19.18 -34.69 9.74
N SER A 118 18.53 -33.75 9.07
CA SER A 118 19.22 -32.78 8.19
C SER A 118 19.77 -31.59 8.97
N ASP A 119 21.03 -31.21 8.71
CA ASP A 119 21.66 -30.02 9.23
C ASP A 119 20.99 -28.72 8.66
N GLU A 120 20.27 -28.86 7.56
CA GLU A 120 19.53 -27.77 6.94
C GLU A 120 18.04 -27.79 7.28
N ARG A 121 17.63 -28.59 8.27
CA ARG A 121 16.24 -28.70 8.69
C ARG A 121 15.65 -27.32 9.07
N TRP A 122 14.41 -27.09 8.65
CA TRP A 122 13.66 -25.89 8.95
C TRP A 122 13.18 -25.84 10.42
N PRO A 123 13.01 -24.64 10.98
CA PRO A 123 12.35 -24.47 12.27
C PRO A 123 10.97 -25.12 12.31
N ALA A 124 10.56 -25.63 13.46
CA ALA A 124 9.21 -26.14 13.66
C ALA A 124 8.18 -25.02 13.53
N LEU A 125 6.98 -25.36 13.07
CA LEU A 125 5.86 -24.43 13.06
C LEU A 125 5.33 -24.23 14.47
N MET A 126 5.15 -22.99 14.86
CA MET A 126 4.68 -22.61 16.20
C MET A 126 3.56 -21.58 16.09
N ASP A 127 2.78 -21.44 17.16
CA ASP A 127 1.77 -20.40 17.26
C ASP A 127 2.37 -19.00 17.04
N HIS A 128 1.73 -18.20 16.19
CA HIS A 128 2.14 -16.85 15.82
C HIS A 128 3.58 -16.72 15.29
N GLY A 129 4.20 -17.83 14.91
CA GLY A 129 5.58 -17.86 14.42
C GLY A 129 5.70 -17.49 12.95
N GLN A 130 6.77 -16.78 12.59
CA GLN A 130 7.15 -16.51 11.21
C GLN A 130 7.25 -17.78 10.35
N PRO A 131 7.73 -18.94 10.86
CA PRO A 131 7.76 -20.18 10.09
C PRO A 131 6.41 -20.61 9.52
N THR A 132 5.27 -20.33 10.19
CA THR A 132 3.93 -20.64 9.67
C THR A 132 3.59 -19.77 8.45
N VAL A 133 4.01 -18.50 8.45
CA VAL A 133 3.87 -17.63 7.29
C VAL A 133 4.64 -18.16 6.09
N GLU A 134 5.86 -18.63 6.32
CA GLU A 134 6.74 -19.16 5.26
C GLU A 134 6.27 -20.54 4.77
N ALA A 135 5.73 -21.38 5.65
CA ALA A 135 5.09 -22.62 5.25
C ALA A 135 3.97 -22.42 4.24
N THR A 136 3.24 -21.30 4.37
CA THR A 136 2.19 -20.95 3.40
C THR A 136 2.77 -20.61 2.03
N ALA A 137 3.90 -19.91 1.95
CA ALA A 137 4.59 -19.66 0.68
C ALA A 137 5.04 -20.97 0.02
N ILE A 138 5.53 -21.92 0.84
CA ILE A 138 5.91 -23.26 0.37
C ILE A 138 4.69 -24.02 -0.16
N VAL A 139 3.56 -23.97 0.55
CA VAL A 139 2.31 -24.59 0.10
C VAL A 139 1.83 -23.98 -1.23
N LEU A 140 1.85 -22.65 -1.39
CA LEU A 140 1.54 -22.02 -2.68
C LEU A 140 2.47 -22.53 -3.78
N GLY A 141 3.77 -22.59 -3.51
CA GLY A 141 4.76 -23.12 -4.44
C GLY A 141 4.46 -24.57 -4.84
N LEU A 142 4.21 -25.45 -3.88
CA LEU A 142 3.86 -26.85 -4.12
C LEU A 142 2.53 -27.03 -4.86
N HIS A 143 1.54 -26.16 -4.59
CA HIS A 143 0.26 -26.18 -5.29
C HIS A 143 0.43 -25.80 -6.76
N PHE A 144 1.05 -24.67 -7.06
CA PHE A 144 1.21 -24.19 -8.44
C PHE A 144 2.15 -25.06 -9.27
N SER A 145 3.17 -25.65 -8.65
CA SER A 145 4.11 -26.54 -9.35
C SER A 145 3.80 -28.02 -9.15
N ARG A 146 2.59 -28.39 -8.70
CA ARG A 146 2.22 -29.75 -8.28
C ARG A 146 2.63 -30.84 -9.28
N PRO A 147 2.41 -30.71 -10.62
CA PRO A 147 2.76 -31.75 -11.57
C PRO A 147 4.28 -32.02 -11.65
N TRP A 148 5.09 -31.00 -11.48
CA TRP A 148 6.55 -31.07 -11.66
C TRP A 148 7.30 -31.36 -10.38
N LEU A 149 6.81 -30.90 -9.22
CA LEU A 149 7.46 -31.06 -7.92
C LEU A 149 6.70 -32.04 -7.04
N TRP A 150 5.56 -31.66 -6.45
CA TRP A 150 4.88 -32.47 -5.44
C TRP A 150 4.64 -33.92 -5.90
N ASN A 151 4.09 -34.11 -7.10
CA ASN A 151 3.78 -35.43 -7.62
C ASN A 151 5.03 -36.27 -7.96
N ALA A 152 6.16 -35.62 -8.23
CA ALA A 152 7.43 -36.27 -8.56
C ALA A 152 8.32 -36.57 -7.34
N LEU A 153 8.03 -35.92 -6.18
CA LEU A 153 8.79 -36.18 -4.96
C LEU A 153 8.61 -37.62 -4.47
N PRO A 154 9.69 -38.28 -3.95
CA PRO A 154 9.59 -39.57 -3.26
C PRO A 154 8.58 -39.50 -2.11
N GLN A 155 7.88 -40.64 -1.84
CA GLN A 155 6.87 -40.68 -0.77
C GLN A 155 7.42 -40.25 0.57
N ARG A 156 8.62 -40.68 0.94
CA ARG A 156 9.31 -40.28 2.18
C ARG A 156 9.41 -38.74 2.30
N VAL A 157 9.73 -38.04 1.21
CA VAL A 157 9.87 -36.58 1.23
C VAL A 157 8.50 -35.93 1.39
N ARG A 158 7.47 -36.43 0.72
CA ARG A 158 6.08 -35.94 0.90
C ARG A 158 5.61 -36.14 2.34
N ASP A 159 5.92 -37.27 2.96
CA ASP A 159 5.58 -37.57 4.36
C ASP A 159 6.30 -36.60 5.32
N ASN A 160 7.58 -36.31 5.07
CA ASN A 160 8.34 -35.35 5.87
C ASN A 160 7.76 -33.94 5.76
N ILE A 161 7.44 -33.48 4.55
CA ILE A 161 6.79 -32.18 4.31
C ILE A 161 5.45 -32.13 5.04
N ALA A 162 4.61 -33.16 4.89
CA ALA A 162 3.30 -33.21 5.53
C ALA A 162 3.40 -33.23 7.06
N THR A 163 4.39 -33.93 7.61
CA THR A 163 4.68 -33.95 9.04
C THR A 163 5.07 -32.59 9.54
N TRP A 164 5.96 -31.89 8.83
CA TRP A 164 6.38 -30.52 9.17
C TRP A 164 5.20 -29.54 9.10
N LEU A 165 4.42 -29.56 8.02
CA LEU A 165 3.22 -28.73 7.85
C LEU A 165 2.15 -29.03 8.91
N GLY A 166 2.05 -30.28 9.33
CA GLY A 166 1.13 -30.74 10.39
C GLY A 166 1.39 -30.08 11.75
N GLY A 167 2.57 -29.51 11.97
CA GLY A 167 2.91 -28.71 13.14
C GLY A 167 2.10 -27.41 13.27
N SER A 168 1.44 -26.96 12.20
CA SER A 168 0.57 -25.78 12.23
C SER A 168 -0.85 -26.05 12.76
N ARG A 169 -1.24 -27.30 13.00
CA ARG A 169 -2.57 -27.64 13.51
C ARG A 169 -2.78 -27.11 14.92
N GLY A 170 -3.89 -26.39 15.13
CA GLY A 170 -4.16 -25.72 16.41
C GLY A 170 -3.40 -24.40 16.59
N SER A 171 -2.57 -24.03 15.63
CA SER A 171 -1.81 -22.80 15.60
C SER A 171 -2.70 -21.69 15.05
N TYR A 172 -3.39 -21.01 15.94
CA TYR A 172 -4.18 -19.84 15.56
C TYR A 172 -3.25 -18.64 15.41
N GLY A 173 -3.14 -18.15 14.20
CA GLY A 173 -2.49 -16.88 13.93
C GLY A 173 -3.22 -15.70 14.58
N ALA A 174 -2.67 -14.50 14.48
CA ALA A 174 -3.37 -13.29 14.90
C ALA A 174 -4.72 -13.18 14.16
N ASP A 175 -5.73 -12.61 14.82
CA ASP A 175 -7.08 -12.40 14.26
C ASP A 175 -7.07 -11.30 13.17
N ASN A 176 -6.42 -11.62 12.07
CA ASN A 176 -6.24 -10.80 10.87
C ASN A 176 -5.93 -11.73 9.67
N ASN A 177 -5.32 -11.22 8.61
CA ASN A 177 -4.96 -12.01 7.41
C ASN A 177 -4.22 -13.32 7.72
N HIS A 178 -3.62 -13.50 8.89
CA HIS A 178 -2.90 -14.72 9.29
C HIS A 178 -3.80 -15.95 9.33
N VAL A 179 -5.11 -15.80 9.54
CA VAL A 179 -6.05 -16.94 9.50
C VAL A 179 -6.03 -17.66 8.14
N MET A 180 -5.73 -16.90 7.05
CA MET A 180 -5.60 -17.48 5.71
C MET A 180 -4.35 -18.35 5.55
N PHE A 181 -3.29 -18.06 6.30
CA PHE A 181 -2.05 -18.85 6.23
C PHE A 181 -2.28 -20.26 6.78
N SER A 182 -2.80 -20.39 8.00
CA SER A 182 -3.14 -21.68 8.58
C SER A 182 -4.16 -22.44 7.71
N ALA A 183 -5.23 -21.77 7.27
CA ALA A 183 -6.24 -22.39 6.42
C ALA A 183 -5.66 -22.94 5.10
N THR A 184 -4.73 -22.23 4.47
CA THR A 184 -4.06 -22.68 3.23
C THR A 184 -3.23 -23.92 3.47
N ILE A 185 -2.50 -23.98 4.59
CA ILE A 185 -1.71 -25.17 4.97
C ILE A 185 -2.64 -26.36 5.20
N GLN A 186 -3.71 -26.18 5.99
CA GLN A 186 -4.65 -27.25 6.28
C GLN A 186 -5.39 -27.75 5.03
N ALA A 187 -5.77 -26.83 4.12
CA ALA A 187 -6.37 -27.18 2.85
C ALA A 187 -5.44 -28.00 1.95
N PHE A 188 -4.14 -27.68 1.94
CA PHE A 188 -3.15 -28.46 1.20
C PHE A 188 -2.98 -29.89 1.77
N LEU A 189 -2.92 -30.03 3.10
CA LEU A 189 -2.87 -31.33 3.76
C LEU A 189 -4.11 -32.16 3.42
N ALA A 190 -5.30 -31.55 3.43
CA ALA A 190 -6.55 -32.18 2.98
C ALA A 190 -6.46 -32.65 1.52
N ALA A 191 -6.04 -31.76 0.62
CA ALA A 191 -5.92 -32.03 -0.82
C ALA A 191 -4.91 -33.11 -1.18
N THR A 192 -4.00 -33.40 -0.26
CA THR A 192 -2.94 -34.42 -0.45
C THR A 192 -3.14 -35.67 0.39
N GLY A 193 -4.26 -35.77 1.12
CA GLY A 193 -4.66 -36.98 1.88
C GLY A 193 -3.97 -37.13 3.24
N TYR A 194 -3.36 -36.06 3.77
CA TYR A 194 -2.72 -36.06 5.08
C TYR A 194 -3.65 -35.58 6.20
N PRO A 195 -3.34 -35.91 7.47
CA PRO A 195 -4.10 -35.40 8.61
C PRO A 195 -4.14 -33.89 8.63
N HIS A 196 -5.34 -33.29 8.73
CA HIS A 196 -5.61 -31.87 8.66
C HIS A 196 -6.71 -31.49 9.66
N ASN A 197 -6.95 -30.20 9.82
CA ASN A 197 -8.03 -29.64 10.63
C ASN A 197 -9.03 -28.90 9.73
N ALA A 198 -10.13 -29.55 9.36
CA ALA A 198 -11.16 -28.96 8.54
C ALA A 198 -11.87 -27.78 9.22
N PHE A 199 -11.95 -27.79 10.55
CA PHE A 199 -12.57 -26.68 11.30
C PHE A 199 -11.77 -25.38 11.13
N GLU A 200 -10.43 -25.41 11.16
CA GLU A 200 -9.60 -24.24 10.94
C GLU A 200 -9.83 -23.61 9.57
N ILE A 201 -10.03 -24.44 8.54
CA ILE A 201 -10.31 -23.98 7.18
C ILE A 201 -11.63 -23.21 7.14
N GLU A 202 -12.71 -23.83 7.65
CA GLU A 202 -14.04 -23.21 7.63
C GLU A 202 -14.12 -21.98 8.53
N ALA A 203 -13.50 -22.01 9.69
CA ALA A 203 -13.43 -20.88 10.61
C ALA A 203 -12.72 -19.68 9.96
N ALA A 204 -11.62 -19.91 9.24
CA ALA A 204 -10.91 -18.86 8.53
C ALA A 204 -11.74 -18.28 7.38
N LEU A 205 -12.41 -19.13 6.58
CA LEU A 205 -13.31 -18.66 5.51
C LEU A 205 -14.51 -17.90 6.05
N ALA A 206 -15.06 -18.30 7.19
CA ALA A 206 -16.12 -17.56 7.86
C ALA A 206 -15.60 -16.22 8.42
N ARG A 207 -14.38 -16.21 8.99
CA ARG A 207 -13.80 -15.01 9.60
C ARG A 207 -13.54 -13.90 8.60
N ILE A 208 -13.10 -14.21 7.37
CA ILE A 208 -12.92 -13.17 6.35
C ILE A 208 -14.26 -12.57 5.88
N GLU A 209 -15.39 -13.31 6.00
CA GLU A 209 -16.71 -12.74 5.71
C GLU A 209 -17.05 -11.62 6.68
N ASP A 210 -16.68 -11.74 7.97
CA ASP A 210 -16.89 -10.70 8.99
C ASP A 210 -16.10 -9.42 8.68
N TRP A 211 -14.99 -9.52 7.96
CA TRP A 211 -14.13 -8.39 7.61
C TRP A 211 -14.45 -7.75 6.26
N TYR A 212 -15.39 -8.31 5.52
CA TYR A 212 -15.79 -7.72 4.23
C TYR A 212 -16.55 -6.40 4.45
N VAL A 213 -16.10 -5.33 3.79
CA VAL A 213 -16.66 -3.98 3.98
C VAL A 213 -17.25 -3.36 2.72
N GLY A 214 -17.37 -4.13 1.63
CA GLY A 214 -17.88 -3.67 0.35
C GLY A 214 -16.79 -3.34 -0.67
N ASP A 215 -17.16 -3.16 -1.92
CA ASP A 215 -16.30 -2.82 -3.07
C ASP A 215 -15.08 -3.74 -3.21
N GLY A 216 -15.20 -5.01 -2.82
CA GLY A 216 -14.10 -5.97 -2.83
C GLY A 216 -13.08 -5.79 -1.69
N TRP A 217 -13.25 -4.84 -0.78
CA TRP A 217 -12.32 -4.58 0.32
C TRP A 217 -12.64 -5.36 1.58
N TYR A 218 -11.57 -5.75 2.28
CA TYR A 218 -11.62 -6.39 3.60
C TYR A 218 -10.84 -5.56 4.60
N SER A 219 -11.36 -5.41 5.81
CA SER A 219 -10.55 -4.92 6.93
C SER A 219 -9.56 -6.02 7.33
N ASP A 220 -8.33 -5.65 7.65
CA ASP A 220 -7.33 -6.62 8.09
C ASP A 220 -7.42 -6.85 9.60
N GLY A 221 -8.39 -7.66 10.00
CA GLY A 221 -8.77 -7.88 11.39
C GLY A 221 -9.80 -6.87 11.90
N ALA A 222 -9.95 -6.81 13.21
CA ALA A 222 -10.82 -5.85 13.86
C ALA A 222 -10.35 -4.40 13.64
N GLY A 223 -11.30 -3.50 13.47
CA GLY A 223 -11.04 -2.08 13.19
C GLY A 223 -11.14 -1.73 11.71
N ARG A 224 -10.39 -0.73 11.27
CA ARG A 224 -10.47 -0.20 9.91
C ARG A 224 -9.07 -0.11 9.28
N ARG A 225 -8.44 -1.24 9.16
CA ARG A 225 -7.09 -1.34 8.63
C ARG A 225 -7.14 -1.77 7.17
N PHE A 226 -6.83 -0.83 6.27
CA PHE A 226 -6.83 -1.05 4.82
C PHE A 226 -5.46 -0.73 4.27
N ASP A 227 -4.89 -1.67 3.53
CA ASP A 227 -3.60 -1.56 2.88
C ASP A 227 -3.48 -2.58 1.73
N HIS A 228 -2.30 -2.73 1.18
CA HIS A 228 -2.01 -3.66 0.09
C HIS A 228 -2.14 -5.14 0.48
N TYR A 229 -2.34 -5.50 1.76
CA TYR A 229 -2.68 -6.88 2.13
C TYR A 229 -3.99 -7.33 1.49
N ASN A 230 -4.91 -6.39 1.19
CA ASN A 230 -6.07 -6.71 0.38
C ASN A 230 -5.65 -7.33 -0.97
N ALA A 231 -4.65 -6.78 -1.61
CA ALA A 231 -4.17 -7.23 -2.92
C ALA A 231 -3.52 -8.62 -2.87
N TRP A 232 -2.54 -8.81 -2.00
CA TRP A 232 -1.71 -10.02 -2.04
C TRP A 232 -2.09 -11.11 -1.05
N THR A 233 -3.16 -10.90 -0.25
CA THR A 233 -3.69 -11.92 0.68
C THR A 233 -5.17 -12.17 0.42
N PHE A 234 -6.06 -11.20 0.69
CA PHE A 234 -7.50 -11.42 0.61
C PHE A 234 -8.00 -11.69 -0.81
N GLN A 235 -7.34 -11.18 -1.84
CA GLN A 235 -7.66 -11.42 -3.24
C GLN A 235 -6.88 -12.57 -3.87
N LEU A 236 -6.17 -13.38 -3.09
CA LEU A 236 -5.38 -14.53 -3.56
C LEU A 236 -5.72 -15.83 -2.82
N TYR A 237 -5.53 -15.85 -1.49
CA TYR A 237 -5.63 -17.10 -0.71
C TYR A 237 -6.99 -17.77 -0.76
N PRO A 238 -8.14 -17.07 -0.75
CA PRO A 238 -9.44 -17.74 -0.85
C PRO A 238 -9.58 -18.58 -2.12
N PHE A 239 -9.05 -18.13 -3.25
CA PHE A 239 -9.08 -18.89 -4.51
C PHE A 239 -8.23 -20.15 -4.43
N VAL A 240 -7.02 -20.04 -3.87
CA VAL A 240 -6.12 -21.20 -3.69
C VAL A 240 -6.73 -22.22 -2.73
N ILE A 241 -7.33 -21.75 -1.63
CA ILE A 241 -8.02 -22.64 -0.68
C ILE A 241 -9.16 -23.37 -1.38
N LEU A 242 -10.00 -22.67 -2.16
CA LEU A 242 -11.09 -23.31 -2.90
C LEU A 242 -10.60 -24.32 -3.95
N ASP A 243 -9.49 -24.06 -4.62
CA ASP A 243 -8.88 -25.04 -5.53
C ASP A 243 -8.42 -26.29 -4.79
N LEU A 244 -7.82 -26.14 -3.62
CA LEU A 244 -7.36 -27.25 -2.77
C LEU A 244 -8.52 -28.06 -2.18
N LEU A 245 -9.64 -27.43 -1.85
CA LEU A 245 -10.80 -28.10 -1.25
C LEU A 245 -11.69 -28.81 -2.27
N ARG A 246 -11.58 -28.45 -3.55
CA ARG A 246 -12.45 -28.94 -4.62
C ARG A 246 -12.37 -30.46 -4.79
N GLY A 247 -13.50 -31.12 -4.60
CA GLY A 247 -13.61 -32.57 -4.71
C GLY A 247 -13.04 -33.36 -3.53
N ASN A 248 -12.60 -32.68 -2.47
CA ASN A 248 -12.14 -33.29 -1.22
C ASN A 248 -13.11 -32.98 -0.07
N LEU A 249 -12.97 -31.83 0.57
CA LEU A 249 -13.84 -31.42 1.69
C LEU A 249 -15.11 -30.72 1.21
N HIS A 250 -15.06 -30.02 0.07
CA HIS A 250 -16.23 -29.36 -0.52
C HIS A 250 -16.73 -30.10 -1.73
N SER A 251 -18.06 -30.17 -1.89
CA SER A 251 -18.67 -30.53 -3.16
C SER A 251 -18.31 -29.52 -4.24
N ALA A 252 -18.38 -29.93 -5.50
CA ALA A 252 -18.11 -29.05 -6.62
C ALA A 252 -19.06 -27.83 -6.63
N SER A 253 -20.33 -27.99 -6.20
CA SER A 253 -21.33 -26.92 -6.13
C SER A 253 -21.05 -25.90 -5.03
N GLU A 254 -20.59 -26.33 -3.86
CA GLU A 254 -20.19 -25.44 -2.75
C GLU A 254 -18.98 -24.60 -3.12
N SER A 255 -17.93 -25.26 -3.63
CA SER A 255 -16.72 -24.58 -4.10
C SER A 255 -17.05 -23.55 -5.17
N GLU A 256 -17.91 -23.89 -6.13
CA GLU A 256 -18.31 -22.96 -7.20
C GLU A 256 -19.20 -21.83 -6.70
N GLY A 257 -20.06 -22.06 -5.70
CA GLY A 257 -20.85 -21.02 -5.06
C GLY A 257 -19.98 -19.95 -4.39
N ARG A 258 -19.03 -20.38 -3.57
CA ARG A 258 -18.05 -19.47 -2.91
C ARG A 258 -17.15 -18.78 -3.94
N ARG A 259 -16.70 -19.51 -4.98
CA ARG A 259 -15.85 -18.95 -6.04
C ARG A 259 -16.54 -17.82 -6.79
N ARG A 260 -17.84 -17.97 -7.14
CA ARG A 260 -18.61 -16.88 -7.76
C ARG A 260 -18.67 -15.64 -6.88
N LEU A 261 -18.86 -15.80 -5.57
CA LEU A 261 -18.84 -14.69 -4.61
C LEU A 261 -17.49 -13.98 -4.60
N TYR A 262 -16.40 -14.72 -4.48
CA TYR A 262 -15.04 -14.13 -4.45
C TYR A 262 -14.66 -13.51 -5.79
N ARG A 263 -15.09 -14.08 -6.92
CA ARG A 263 -14.92 -13.50 -8.26
C ARG A 263 -15.64 -12.14 -8.38
N SER A 264 -16.85 -12.02 -7.87
CA SER A 264 -17.56 -10.72 -7.85
C SER A 264 -16.78 -9.69 -7.04
N ARG A 265 -16.32 -10.06 -5.83
CA ARG A 265 -15.54 -9.16 -4.98
C ARG A 265 -14.19 -8.79 -5.59
N LEU A 266 -13.52 -9.73 -6.24
CA LEU A 266 -12.26 -9.46 -6.95
C LEU A 266 -12.48 -8.51 -8.13
N ALA A 267 -13.60 -8.65 -8.87
CA ALA A 267 -13.96 -7.76 -9.97
C ALA A 267 -14.16 -6.32 -9.45
N ASP A 268 -14.93 -6.16 -8.36
CA ASP A 268 -15.14 -4.86 -7.72
C ASP A 268 -13.82 -4.28 -7.18
N PHE A 269 -13.00 -5.11 -6.55
CA PHE A 269 -11.71 -4.69 -6.02
C PHE A 269 -10.77 -4.15 -7.11
N VAL A 270 -10.53 -4.91 -8.19
CA VAL A 270 -9.59 -4.48 -9.24
C VAL A 270 -10.11 -3.27 -10.00
N GLN A 271 -11.44 -3.08 -10.11
CA GLN A 271 -12.05 -1.90 -10.69
C GLN A 271 -11.67 -0.63 -9.92
N GLY A 272 -11.74 -0.65 -8.61
CA GLY A 272 -11.34 0.47 -7.77
C GLY A 272 -9.82 0.58 -7.61
N TYR A 273 -9.17 -0.54 -7.37
CA TYR A 273 -7.75 -0.62 -7.01
C TYR A 273 -6.81 -0.13 -8.12
N GLN A 274 -7.19 -0.29 -9.41
CA GLN A 274 -6.40 0.24 -10.55
C GLN A 274 -6.15 1.76 -10.46
N HIS A 275 -6.99 2.50 -9.73
CA HIS A 275 -6.84 3.93 -9.54
C HIS A 275 -5.79 4.32 -8.50
N LEU A 276 -5.16 3.36 -7.82
CA LEU A 276 -4.09 3.60 -6.83
C LEU A 276 -2.68 3.58 -7.44
N PHE A 277 -2.57 3.66 -8.77
CA PHE A 277 -1.30 3.59 -9.49
C PHE A 277 -1.07 4.85 -10.33
N GLY A 278 0.11 5.45 -10.16
CA GLY A 278 0.55 6.59 -10.96
C GLY A 278 0.95 6.20 -12.39
N ALA A 279 1.01 7.17 -13.28
CA ALA A 279 1.39 6.97 -14.68
C ALA A 279 2.81 6.37 -14.83
N ASP A 280 3.71 6.61 -13.88
CA ASP A 280 5.06 6.04 -13.84
C ASP A 280 5.13 4.63 -13.23
N GLY A 281 3.98 4.02 -12.94
CA GLY A 281 3.86 2.70 -12.34
C GLY A 281 4.02 2.69 -10.81
N SER A 282 4.18 3.83 -10.15
CA SER A 282 4.25 3.89 -8.69
C SER A 282 2.91 3.49 -8.06
N PRO A 283 2.86 2.48 -7.17
CA PRO A 283 1.70 2.25 -6.34
C PRO A 283 1.55 3.35 -5.26
N LEU A 284 0.35 3.48 -4.68
CA LEU A 284 0.13 4.36 -3.54
C LEU A 284 1.05 3.96 -2.37
N LEU A 285 1.76 4.93 -1.80
CA LEU A 285 2.64 4.70 -0.64
C LEU A 285 1.83 4.82 0.67
N GLN A 286 1.15 3.75 1.02
CA GLN A 286 0.27 3.68 2.19
C GLN A 286 0.24 2.26 2.76
N GLY A 287 0.16 2.15 4.09
CA GLY A 287 0.09 0.88 4.80
C GLY A 287 1.45 0.22 5.03
N ARG A 288 1.42 -0.96 5.62
CA ARG A 288 2.62 -1.72 6.01
C ARG A 288 3.15 -2.58 4.88
N SER A 289 4.35 -3.12 5.08
CA SER A 289 5.00 -4.08 4.19
C SER A 289 5.25 -3.55 2.77
N LEU A 290 5.48 -2.24 2.66
CA LEU A 290 5.75 -1.58 1.39
C LEU A 290 6.95 -2.19 0.63
N THR A 291 7.85 -2.86 1.35
CA THR A 291 8.98 -3.60 0.78
C THR A 291 8.56 -4.77 -0.13
N TYR A 292 7.26 -5.20 -0.13
CA TYR A 292 6.76 -6.24 -1.05
C TYR A 292 6.46 -5.71 -2.46
N ARG A 293 6.61 -4.41 -2.69
CA ARG A 293 6.65 -3.73 -4.00
C ARG A 293 5.60 -4.23 -4.99
N TRP A 294 6.05 -4.88 -6.08
CA TRP A 294 5.17 -5.37 -7.15
C TRP A 294 4.30 -6.57 -6.75
N GLY A 295 4.35 -7.05 -5.52
CA GLY A 295 3.30 -7.93 -4.98
C GLY A 295 1.89 -7.32 -5.10
N VAL A 296 1.78 -6.00 -5.15
CA VAL A 296 0.53 -5.24 -5.35
C VAL A 296 -0.22 -5.60 -6.64
N VAL A 297 0.45 -6.16 -7.65
CA VAL A 297 -0.19 -6.50 -8.93
C VAL A 297 -0.84 -7.89 -8.93
N ALA A 298 -0.65 -8.68 -7.86
CA ALA A 298 -1.20 -10.03 -7.73
C ALA A 298 -2.71 -10.13 -8.05
N PRO A 299 -3.60 -9.22 -7.58
CA PRO A 299 -5.04 -9.33 -7.83
C PRO A 299 -5.40 -9.12 -9.30
N PHE A 300 -4.64 -8.35 -10.06
CA PHE A 300 -4.88 -8.18 -11.49
C PHE A 300 -4.58 -9.45 -12.27
N TRP A 301 -3.49 -10.15 -11.92
CA TRP A 301 -3.18 -11.46 -12.48
C TRP A 301 -4.20 -12.52 -12.04
N MET A 302 -4.63 -12.47 -10.77
CA MET A 302 -5.66 -13.37 -10.28
C MET A 302 -7.00 -13.17 -11.01
N ALA A 303 -7.35 -11.92 -11.31
CA ALA A 303 -8.54 -11.60 -12.11
C ALA A 303 -8.46 -12.23 -13.51
N GLN A 304 -7.30 -12.15 -14.18
CA GLN A 304 -7.12 -12.81 -15.49
C GLN A 304 -7.19 -14.34 -15.38
N LEU A 305 -6.62 -14.95 -14.34
CA LEU A 305 -6.70 -16.38 -14.07
C LEU A 305 -8.16 -16.84 -13.84
N GLU A 306 -8.95 -15.99 -13.20
CA GLU A 306 -10.38 -16.24 -12.95
C GLU A 306 -11.29 -15.84 -14.12
N GLY A 307 -10.75 -15.38 -15.25
CA GLY A 307 -11.50 -14.93 -16.42
C GLY A 307 -12.32 -13.66 -16.17
N ILE A 308 -11.89 -12.81 -15.25
CA ILE A 308 -12.48 -11.52 -14.95
C ILE A 308 -11.85 -10.46 -15.86
N THR A 309 -12.67 -9.76 -16.63
CA THR A 309 -12.25 -8.78 -17.64
C THR A 309 -12.62 -7.33 -17.28
N THR A 310 -13.00 -7.07 -16.03
CA THR A 310 -13.31 -5.72 -15.53
C THR A 310 -12.15 -4.75 -15.79
N VAL A 311 -10.90 -5.19 -15.57
CA VAL A 311 -9.70 -4.55 -16.08
C VAL A 311 -9.26 -5.38 -17.28
N SER A 312 -9.14 -4.74 -18.45
CA SER A 312 -8.81 -5.45 -19.69
C SER A 312 -7.46 -6.15 -19.61
N PRO A 313 -7.24 -7.21 -20.39
CA PRO A 313 -5.96 -7.91 -20.44
C PRO A 313 -4.78 -6.99 -20.81
N GLY A 314 -4.96 -6.08 -21.77
CA GLY A 314 -3.92 -5.12 -22.18
C GLY A 314 -3.58 -4.11 -21.08
N ARG A 315 -4.59 -3.60 -20.35
CA ARG A 315 -4.38 -2.72 -19.22
C ARG A 315 -3.76 -3.45 -18.02
N THR A 316 -4.16 -4.70 -17.76
CA THR A 316 -3.53 -5.54 -16.74
C THR A 316 -2.03 -5.65 -16.98
N ARG A 317 -1.58 -5.95 -18.23
CA ARG A 317 -0.16 -6.01 -18.55
C ARG A 317 0.51 -4.63 -18.41
N ARG A 318 -0.11 -3.56 -18.93
CA ARG A 318 0.40 -2.17 -18.77
C ARG A 318 0.67 -1.83 -17.31
N LEU A 319 -0.32 -2.08 -16.44
CA LEU A 319 -0.22 -1.81 -15.01
C LEU A 319 0.88 -2.65 -14.37
N ALA A 320 0.82 -3.96 -14.53
CA ALA A 320 1.75 -4.87 -13.88
C ALA A 320 3.19 -4.67 -14.34
N SER A 321 3.43 -4.53 -15.65
CA SER A 321 4.77 -4.25 -16.20
C SER A 321 5.26 -2.86 -15.83
N GLY A 322 4.36 -1.87 -15.75
CA GLY A 322 4.68 -0.52 -15.29
C GLY A 322 5.17 -0.51 -13.85
N VAL A 323 4.49 -1.24 -12.95
CA VAL A 323 4.89 -1.37 -11.55
C VAL A 323 6.24 -2.08 -11.43
N LEU A 324 6.41 -3.20 -12.10
CA LEU A 324 7.69 -3.95 -12.04
C LEU A 324 8.86 -3.10 -12.54
N ARG A 325 8.69 -2.41 -13.68
CA ARG A 325 9.69 -1.46 -14.21
C ARG A 325 9.95 -0.31 -13.26
N HIS A 326 8.90 0.27 -12.68
CA HIS A 326 9.04 1.38 -11.73
C HIS A 326 10.09 1.07 -10.65
N PHE A 327 10.02 -0.11 -10.07
CA PHE A 327 10.96 -0.51 -9.03
C PHE A 327 12.34 -0.91 -9.56
N LEU A 328 12.39 -1.70 -10.63
CA LEU A 328 13.66 -2.17 -11.19
C LEU A 328 14.48 -1.02 -11.76
N ASP A 329 13.83 -0.10 -12.49
CA ASP A 329 14.46 1.08 -13.07
C ASP A 329 15.02 2.04 -12.00
N ARG A 330 14.53 1.95 -10.75
CA ARG A 330 14.98 2.76 -9.61
C ARG A 330 15.91 2.02 -8.64
N GLY A 331 16.38 0.82 -9.02
CA GLY A 331 17.42 0.11 -8.29
C GLY A 331 16.95 -0.80 -7.16
N ALA A 332 15.64 -1.13 -7.08
CA ALA A 332 15.10 -2.00 -6.03
C ALA A 332 15.72 -3.40 -5.99
N ALA A 333 16.30 -3.86 -7.12
CA ALA A 333 16.96 -5.15 -7.27
C ALA A 333 18.40 -4.96 -7.76
N ALA A 334 19.19 -4.14 -7.10
CA ALA A 334 20.60 -4.02 -7.40
C ALA A 334 21.30 -5.38 -7.20
N ASP A 335 22.14 -5.78 -8.14
CA ASP A 335 22.82 -7.08 -8.14
C ASP A 335 21.90 -8.31 -8.08
N GLY A 336 20.62 -8.15 -8.45
CA GLY A 336 19.62 -9.19 -8.44
C GLY A 336 19.07 -9.55 -7.04
N VAL A 337 19.43 -8.77 -6.00
CA VAL A 337 18.91 -8.92 -4.63
C VAL A 337 17.96 -7.78 -4.32
N LEU A 338 16.79 -8.09 -3.80
CA LEU A 338 15.81 -7.10 -3.41
C LEU A 338 16.22 -6.42 -2.10
N SER A 339 16.35 -5.10 -2.11
CA SER A 339 16.67 -4.32 -0.92
C SER A 339 15.48 -4.22 0.05
N LEU A 340 15.77 -4.10 1.36
CA LEU A 340 14.77 -3.79 2.39
C LEU A 340 14.38 -2.31 2.34
N GLY A 341 13.32 -1.98 1.64
CA GLY A 341 12.84 -0.61 1.47
C GLY A 341 11.92 -0.45 0.27
N TRP A 342 11.88 0.73 -0.33
CA TRP A 342 11.06 1.04 -1.52
C TRP A 342 11.91 0.98 -2.79
N HIS A 343 12.61 2.06 -3.19
CA HIS A 343 13.54 2.04 -4.33
C HIS A 343 14.89 1.42 -3.93
N GLY A 344 15.40 1.79 -2.77
CA GLY A 344 16.58 1.23 -2.12
C GLY A 344 16.28 0.79 -0.70
N SER A 345 17.33 0.52 0.09
CA SER A 345 17.18 0.22 1.52
C SER A 345 16.70 1.46 2.28
N HIS A 346 15.66 1.30 3.11
CA HIS A 346 15.12 2.38 3.93
C HIS A 346 14.42 1.82 5.17
N ALA A 347 15.03 1.99 6.34
CA ALA A 347 14.61 1.30 7.56
C ALA A 347 13.26 1.77 8.11
N SER A 348 12.92 3.05 7.98
CA SER A 348 11.73 3.62 8.64
C SER A 348 10.40 3.11 8.11
N ILE A 349 10.34 2.60 6.88
CA ILE A 349 9.12 1.98 6.33
C ILE A 349 9.01 0.48 6.65
N LEU A 350 10.03 -0.09 7.29
CA LEU A 350 10.04 -1.51 7.64
C LEU A 350 9.21 -1.78 8.89
N GLN A 351 8.67 -2.97 8.95
CA GLN A 351 8.01 -3.49 10.13
C GLN A 351 9.01 -4.33 10.93
N SER A 352 8.77 -4.46 12.23
CA SER A 352 9.65 -5.22 13.14
C SER A 352 9.85 -6.69 12.76
N TYR A 353 8.96 -7.24 11.93
CA TYR A 353 9.04 -8.61 11.41
C TYR A 353 9.77 -8.72 10.06
N ASN A 354 10.20 -7.60 9.46
CA ASN A 354 10.88 -7.67 8.17
C ASN A 354 12.32 -8.16 8.34
N ALA A 355 12.66 -9.24 7.62
CA ALA A 355 13.97 -9.83 7.51
C ALA A 355 14.51 -9.66 6.07
N PRO A 356 15.79 -9.96 5.79
CA PRO A 356 16.39 -9.81 4.46
C PRO A 356 15.64 -10.54 3.33
N GLY A 357 14.94 -11.64 3.64
CA GLY A 357 14.07 -12.37 2.71
C GLY A 357 12.72 -11.71 2.42
N SER A 358 12.28 -10.77 3.29
CA SER A 358 10.93 -10.19 3.24
C SER A 358 10.55 -9.58 1.89
N PRO A 359 11.41 -8.86 1.16
CA PRO A 359 11.04 -8.28 -0.13
C PRO A 359 10.61 -9.30 -1.18
N HIS A 360 11.03 -10.56 -1.03
CA HIS A 360 10.69 -11.63 -1.96
C HIS A 360 9.21 -12.09 -1.90
N TRP A 361 8.37 -11.55 -0.99
CA TRP A 361 6.91 -11.64 -1.15
C TRP A 361 6.42 -10.98 -2.45
N ALA A 362 7.22 -10.13 -3.07
CA ALA A 362 7.04 -9.63 -4.43
C ALA A 362 6.86 -10.76 -5.46
N SER A 363 7.28 -12.00 -5.17
CA SER A 363 7.03 -13.21 -5.97
C SER A 363 5.56 -13.36 -6.37
N LYS A 364 4.61 -12.93 -5.52
CA LYS A 364 3.17 -12.96 -5.84
C LYS A 364 2.80 -12.12 -7.06
N GLY A 365 3.59 -11.10 -7.39
CA GLY A 365 3.40 -10.31 -8.60
C GLY A 365 3.66 -11.08 -9.90
N PHE A 366 4.29 -12.25 -9.83
CA PHE A 366 4.55 -13.12 -10.98
C PHE A 366 3.44 -14.14 -11.28
N LEU A 367 2.29 -14.07 -10.59
CA LEU A 367 1.13 -14.95 -10.85
C LEU A 367 0.71 -14.96 -12.32
N GLY A 368 0.96 -13.88 -13.07
CA GLY A 368 0.72 -13.82 -14.50
C GLY A 368 1.45 -14.89 -15.33
N LEU A 369 2.57 -15.43 -14.82
CA LEU A 369 3.28 -16.51 -15.49
C LEU A 369 2.49 -17.84 -15.53
N LEU A 370 1.48 -18.00 -14.67
CA LEU A 370 0.56 -19.15 -14.71
C LEU A 370 -0.35 -19.11 -15.95
N LEU A 371 -0.59 -17.95 -16.54
CA LEU A 371 -1.36 -17.82 -17.76
C LEU A 371 -0.56 -18.39 -18.95
N PRO A 372 -1.20 -19.07 -19.92
CA PRO A 372 -0.54 -19.50 -21.16
C PRO A 372 0.09 -18.33 -21.90
N ALA A 373 1.14 -18.58 -22.67
CA ALA A 373 1.87 -17.54 -23.41
C ALA A 373 1.00 -16.84 -24.50
N ASP A 374 -0.02 -17.53 -24.98
CA ASP A 374 -1.00 -17.03 -25.96
C ASP A 374 -2.22 -16.37 -25.32
N HIS A 375 -2.28 -16.32 -23.99
CA HIS A 375 -3.38 -15.66 -23.27
C HIS A 375 -3.45 -14.16 -23.63
N PRO A 376 -4.66 -13.56 -23.76
CA PRO A 376 -4.82 -12.14 -24.08
C PRO A 376 -4.03 -11.18 -23.18
N ALA A 377 -3.82 -11.51 -21.91
CA ALA A 377 -2.98 -10.69 -21.03
C ALA A 377 -1.53 -10.54 -21.55
N TRP A 378 -1.05 -11.52 -22.30
CA TRP A 378 0.30 -11.49 -22.89
C TRP A 378 0.32 -11.07 -24.38
N THR A 379 -0.80 -11.19 -25.10
CA THR A 379 -0.86 -10.99 -26.56
C THR A 379 -1.66 -9.76 -27.01
N ALA A 380 -2.60 -9.24 -26.21
CA ALA A 380 -3.31 -8.01 -26.56
C ALA A 380 -2.38 -6.78 -26.50
N ALA A 381 -2.69 -5.72 -27.25
CA ALA A 381 -2.01 -4.44 -27.13
C ALA A 381 -2.17 -3.86 -25.71
N GLU A 382 -1.15 -3.17 -25.19
CA GLU A 382 -1.29 -2.44 -23.94
C GLU A 382 -2.33 -1.32 -24.05
N GLU A 383 -3.08 -1.12 -22.98
CA GLU A 383 -4.04 -0.05 -22.86
C GLU A 383 -3.63 0.91 -21.71
N PRO A 384 -3.91 2.22 -21.85
CA PRO A 384 -3.49 3.20 -20.86
C PRO A 384 -4.16 2.98 -19.49
N LEU A 385 -3.48 3.40 -18.42
CA LEU A 385 -4.05 3.48 -17.07
C LEU A 385 -5.13 4.57 -17.00
N PRO A 386 -6.05 4.52 -16.02
CA PRO A 386 -7.07 5.56 -15.87
C PRO A 386 -6.49 6.98 -15.80
N VAL A 387 -5.39 7.18 -15.06
CA VAL A 387 -4.73 8.49 -14.92
C VAL A 387 -4.04 8.98 -16.21
N GLU A 388 -3.78 8.10 -17.16
CA GLU A 388 -3.20 8.43 -18.48
C GLU A 388 -4.27 8.82 -19.50
N MET A 389 -5.54 8.51 -19.23
CA MET A 389 -6.67 8.85 -20.11
C MET A 389 -7.32 10.20 -19.77
N GLY A 390 -7.14 10.68 -18.54
CA GLY A 390 -7.73 11.92 -18.07
C GLY A 390 -7.61 12.06 -16.55
N ASN A 391 -8.10 13.17 -16.06
CA ASN A 391 -8.25 13.36 -14.62
C ASN A 391 -9.31 12.38 -14.08
N THR A 392 -8.99 11.71 -12.97
CA THR A 392 -9.88 10.73 -12.36
C THR A 392 -10.31 11.17 -10.96
N SER A 393 -11.54 10.80 -10.58
CA SER A 393 -12.05 10.98 -9.24
C SER A 393 -12.94 9.79 -8.91
N VAL A 394 -12.55 8.96 -7.95
CA VAL A 394 -13.29 7.75 -7.56
C VAL A 394 -13.40 7.65 -6.04
N VAL A 395 -14.48 7.03 -5.58
CA VAL A 395 -14.67 6.70 -4.16
C VAL A 395 -14.44 5.22 -3.98
N LEU A 396 -13.54 4.86 -3.08
CA LEU A 396 -13.38 3.50 -2.56
C LEU A 396 -14.13 3.44 -1.22
N ALA A 397 -15.36 2.92 -1.25
CA ALA A 397 -16.26 2.98 -0.11
C ALA A 397 -15.78 2.12 1.07
N GLY A 398 -15.18 0.95 0.80
CA GLY A 398 -14.60 0.09 1.82
C GLY A 398 -13.63 0.83 2.74
N PRO A 399 -12.51 1.34 2.27
CA PRO A 399 -11.56 2.11 3.07
C PRO A 399 -12.01 3.55 3.35
N ARG A 400 -13.08 4.03 2.72
CA ARG A 400 -13.54 5.42 2.74
C ARG A 400 -12.46 6.39 2.24
N TRP A 401 -11.92 6.08 1.06
CA TRP A 401 -10.97 6.94 0.38
C TRP A 401 -11.63 7.64 -0.81
N HIS A 402 -11.33 8.92 -0.97
CA HIS A 402 -11.53 9.62 -2.23
C HIS A 402 -10.21 9.66 -2.98
N VAL A 403 -10.17 9.03 -4.14
CA VAL A 403 -8.94 8.87 -4.92
C VAL A 403 -9.02 9.75 -6.17
N CYS A 404 -8.03 10.61 -6.33
CA CYS A 404 -7.91 11.54 -7.44
C CYS A 404 -6.62 11.29 -8.22
N GLY A 405 -6.72 11.09 -9.53
CA GLY A 405 -5.58 11.04 -10.45
C GLY A 405 -5.53 12.29 -11.31
N SER A 406 -4.35 12.84 -11.54
CA SER A 406 -4.12 13.96 -12.42
C SER A 406 -3.32 13.52 -13.66
N MET A 407 -3.88 13.72 -14.85
CA MET A 407 -3.21 13.39 -16.11
C MET A 407 -1.98 14.27 -16.34
N ALA A 408 -2.01 15.53 -15.86
CA ALA A 408 -0.95 16.50 -16.10
C ALA A 408 0.39 16.07 -15.46
N ASP A 409 0.35 15.52 -14.23
CA ASP A 409 1.54 15.09 -13.49
C ASP A 409 1.64 13.57 -13.32
N GLY A 410 0.63 12.82 -13.76
CA GLY A 410 0.54 11.37 -13.60
C GLY A 410 0.44 10.89 -12.15
N VAL A 411 0.20 11.80 -11.19
CA VAL A 411 0.17 11.51 -9.76
C VAL A 411 -1.24 11.17 -9.30
N VAL A 412 -1.33 10.13 -8.50
CA VAL A 412 -2.56 9.76 -7.80
C VAL A 412 -2.46 10.17 -6.32
N ARG A 413 -3.55 10.70 -5.79
CA ARG A 413 -3.72 11.13 -4.40
C ARG A 413 -4.92 10.40 -3.81
N ALA A 414 -4.79 9.89 -2.58
CA ALA A 414 -5.87 9.25 -1.83
C ALA A 414 -6.13 10.06 -0.56
N LEU A 415 -7.29 10.72 -0.50
CA LEU A 415 -7.77 11.41 0.70
C LEU A 415 -8.41 10.37 1.61
N ASN A 416 -7.95 10.32 2.86
CA ASN A 416 -8.32 9.29 3.81
C ASN A 416 -9.35 9.79 4.82
N PHE A 417 -10.53 9.14 4.84
CA PHE A 417 -11.59 9.44 5.78
C PHE A 417 -11.97 8.24 6.66
N GLY A 418 -11.25 7.11 6.55
CA GLY A 418 -11.70 5.91 7.25
C GLY A 418 -10.69 4.80 7.50
N SER A 419 -9.48 4.87 6.96
CA SER A 419 -8.41 3.92 7.28
C SER A 419 -7.60 4.44 8.47
N ASP A 420 -7.39 3.63 9.49
CA ASP A 420 -6.87 4.11 10.78
C ASP A 420 -5.92 3.10 11.43
N GLY A 421 -5.22 2.31 10.92
CA GLY A 421 -4.16 1.49 11.50
C GLY A 421 -4.48 0.84 12.86
N HIS A 422 -3.47 0.68 13.70
CA HIS A 422 -3.61 0.08 15.03
C HIS A 422 -4.11 1.12 16.04
N PRO A 423 -5.17 0.83 16.86
CA PRO A 423 -5.77 1.81 17.75
C PRO A 423 -4.83 2.36 18.84
N GLN A 424 -3.79 1.62 19.20
CA GLN A 424 -2.83 2.00 20.26
C GLN A 424 -1.53 2.63 19.73
N ARG A 425 -1.34 2.74 18.41
CA ARG A 425 -0.13 3.27 17.80
C ARG A 425 -0.47 4.45 16.90
N ASP A 426 0.32 5.50 16.99
CA ASP A 426 0.31 6.57 16.00
C ASP A 426 1.09 6.11 14.77
N ASP A 427 0.36 5.57 13.81
CA ASP A 427 0.94 4.95 12.63
C ASP A 427 0.78 5.87 11.41
N GLY A 428 1.85 6.58 11.06
CA GLY A 428 1.87 7.49 9.91
C GLY A 428 1.55 6.81 8.58
N LEU A 429 1.74 5.50 8.47
CA LEU A 429 1.40 4.75 7.27
C LEU A 429 -0.12 4.54 7.08
N TYR A 430 -0.94 4.76 8.12
CA TYR A 430 -2.39 4.55 8.07
C TYR A 430 -3.23 5.80 8.38
N ARG A 431 -2.70 6.76 9.15
CA ARG A 431 -3.47 7.85 9.76
C ARG A 431 -3.28 9.21 9.12
N ARG A 432 -2.51 9.34 8.06
CA ARG A 432 -2.43 10.59 7.34
C ARG A 432 -3.78 10.93 6.69
N LEU A 433 -4.10 12.20 6.61
CA LEU A 433 -5.32 12.68 5.95
C LEU A 433 -5.27 12.48 4.43
N ALA A 434 -4.07 12.34 3.87
CA ALA A 434 -3.87 12.05 2.46
C ALA A 434 -2.55 11.28 2.21
N TYR A 435 -2.55 10.51 1.13
CA TYR A 435 -1.39 9.78 0.59
C TYR A 435 -1.26 10.05 -0.90
N SER A 436 -0.09 9.79 -1.48
CA SER A 436 0.07 9.89 -2.93
C SER A 436 1.05 8.85 -3.48
N THR A 437 1.05 8.69 -4.81
CA THR A 437 2.04 7.86 -5.52
C THR A 437 3.40 8.55 -5.68
N ALA A 438 3.52 9.80 -5.28
CA ALA A 438 4.72 10.62 -5.45
C ALA A 438 5.36 11.06 -4.13
N THR A 439 4.70 10.83 -3.00
CA THR A 439 5.18 11.19 -1.68
C THR A 439 5.03 10.01 -0.73
N VAL A 440 5.91 9.91 0.26
CA VAL A 440 5.84 8.90 1.32
C VAL A 440 5.63 9.59 2.65
N PRO A 441 4.84 9.00 3.57
CA PRO A 441 4.70 9.53 4.91
C PRO A 441 6.06 9.72 5.60
N VAL A 442 6.27 10.88 6.22
CA VAL A 442 7.47 11.13 7.02
C VAL A 442 7.35 10.37 8.33
N LEU A 443 8.27 9.44 8.56
CA LEU A 443 8.33 8.59 9.74
C LEU A 443 9.53 8.89 10.63
N GLU A 444 10.50 9.62 10.09
CA GLU A 444 11.71 10.04 10.79
C GLU A 444 11.53 11.43 11.43
N PRO A 445 12.25 11.71 12.53
CA PRO A 445 12.31 13.05 13.09
C PRO A 445 12.89 14.07 12.10
N GLY A 446 12.53 15.32 12.25
CA GLY A 446 13.18 16.43 11.55
C GLY A 446 14.64 16.57 11.98
N LEU A 447 15.42 17.35 11.22
CA LEU A 447 16.84 17.61 11.52
C LEU A 447 17.02 18.32 12.88
N ASP A 448 16.00 18.95 13.41
CA ASP A 448 15.93 19.54 14.74
C ASP A 448 15.51 18.55 15.84
N GLY A 449 15.33 17.28 15.51
CA GLY A 449 14.85 16.23 16.42
C GLY A 449 13.35 16.26 16.70
N GLY A 450 12.61 17.23 16.12
CA GLY A 450 11.14 17.31 16.27
C GLY A 450 10.40 16.32 15.39
N LEU A 451 9.26 15.82 15.85
CA LEU A 451 8.41 14.95 15.05
C LEU A 451 7.81 15.70 13.87
N LEU A 452 8.00 15.16 12.67
CA LEU A 452 7.40 15.65 11.44
C LEU A 452 6.18 14.80 11.10
N ARG A 453 5.05 15.45 10.77
CA ARG A 453 3.83 14.78 10.32
C ARG A 453 3.31 15.47 9.08
N ASP A 454 3.44 14.83 7.97
CA ASP A 454 2.89 15.26 6.70
C ASP A 454 1.39 14.95 6.59
N ASN A 455 0.66 15.76 5.83
CA ASN A 455 -0.79 15.58 5.62
C ASN A 455 -1.56 15.34 6.93
N ASP A 456 -1.35 16.18 7.92
CA ASP A 456 -1.89 15.97 9.25
C ASP A 456 -2.37 17.28 9.91
N ILE A 457 -3.20 17.11 10.94
CA ILE A 457 -3.55 18.13 11.94
C ILE A 457 -3.05 17.60 13.28
N TYR A 458 -2.17 18.31 13.94
CA TYR A 458 -1.69 17.93 15.27
C TYR A 458 -1.48 19.15 16.17
N LEU A 459 -1.32 18.92 17.46
CA LEU A 459 -1.09 19.98 18.44
C LEU A 459 0.32 19.85 18.99
N LYS A 460 1.02 20.97 19.18
CA LYS A 460 2.24 20.99 19.99
C LYS A 460 1.85 20.77 21.45
N ALA A 461 2.55 19.91 22.16
CA ALA A 461 2.30 19.55 23.57
C ALA A 461 3.63 19.41 24.31
N GLY A 462 4.09 20.45 24.99
CA GLY A 462 5.36 20.46 25.71
C GLY A 462 6.52 20.04 24.79
N ASN A 463 7.22 18.94 25.12
CA ASN A 463 8.34 18.40 24.32
C ASN A 463 7.89 17.44 23.22
N GLY A 464 6.59 17.34 22.91
CA GLY A 464 6.06 16.39 21.94
C GLY A 464 4.89 16.95 21.13
N THR A 465 4.18 16.04 20.47
CA THR A 465 2.97 16.34 19.70
C THR A 465 1.81 15.49 20.19
N SER A 466 0.58 15.96 19.94
CA SER A 466 -0.63 15.19 20.25
C SER A 466 -0.66 13.85 19.54
N ARG A 467 -1.29 12.86 20.14
CA ARG A 467 -1.54 11.57 19.49
C ARG A 467 -2.92 11.55 18.86
N HIS A 468 -3.00 11.02 17.64
CA HIS A 468 -4.29 10.73 17.01
C HIS A 468 -4.98 9.54 17.68
N ARG A 469 -6.29 9.69 17.94
CA ARG A 469 -7.16 8.58 18.33
C ARG A 469 -8.24 8.38 17.28
N GLY A 470 -7.93 7.58 16.29
CA GLY A 470 -8.86 7.03 15.30
C GLY A 470 -9.58 8.03 14.38
N LEU A 471 -9.69 7.70 13.11
CA LEU A 471 -10.58 8.38 12.15
C LEU A 471 -11.99 7.76 12.29
N ARG A 472 -12.93 8.45 12.91
CA ARG A 472 -14.27 7.94 13.17
C ARG A 472 -15.31 8.58 12.25
N GLY A 473 -16.36 7.82 11.94
CA GLY A 473 -17.52 8.30 11.24
C GLY A 473 -17.27 8.84 9.83
N GLY A 474 -16.14 8.53 9.21
CA GLY A 474 -15.74 9.11 7.94
C GLY A 474 -16.66 8.78 6.78
N VAL A 475 -16.83 9.69 5.85
CA VAL A 475 -17.54 9.54 4.58
C VAL A 475 -16.68 10.09 3.46
N ALA A 476 -16.43 9.26 2.45
CA ALA A 476 -15.82 9.71 1.19
C ALA A 476 -16.91 9.99 0.15
N ARG A 477 -16.69 11.01 -0.69
CA ARG A 477 -17.54 11.43 -1.80
C ARG A 477 -16.67 11.69 -3.03
N TYR A 478 -17.28 11.79 -4.21
CA TYR A 478 -16.57 12.04 -5.47
C TYR A 478 -15.85 13.40 -5.56
N ASP A 479 -16.14 14.32 -4.66
CA ASP A 479 -15.54 15.65 -4.60
C ASP A 479 -14.76 15.90 -3.29
N GLY A 480 -14.66 14.89 -2.42
CA GLY A 480 -13.97 15.03 -1.14
C GLY A 480 -14.51 14.08 -0.07
N GLY A 481 -14.64 14.56 1.16
CA GLY A 481 -15.17 13.77 2.27
C GLY A 481 -15.04 14.48 3.61
N SER A 482 -15.45 13.77 4.66
CA SER A 482 -15.34 14.26 6.03
C SER A 482 -15.07 13.13 7.02
N SER A 483 -14.43 13.44 8.13
CA SER A 483 -14.18 12.53 9.24
C SER A 483 -14.09 13.27 10.57
N THR A 484 -14.19 12.52 11.66
CA THR A 484 -13.96 13.03 13.03
C THR A 484 -12.87 12.20 13.67
N PHE A 485 -11.96 12.84 14.37
CA PHE A 485 -10.92 12.19 15.16
C PHE A 485 -10.61 13.00 16.44
N ALA A 486 -9.98 12.36 17.41
CA ALA A 486 -9.52 13.02 18.61
C ALA A 486 -7.99 13.18 18.59
N LEU A 487 -7.52 14.27 19.17
CA LEU A 487 -6.12 14.57 19.42
C LEU A 487 -5.87 14.57 20.92
N ASP A 488 -5.06 13.65 21.42
CA ASP A 488 -4.66 13.60 22.83
C ASP A 488 -3.44 14.48 23.04
N ALA A 489 -3.64 15.60 23.69
CA ALA A 489 -2.59 16.55 24.07
C ALA A 489 -2.31 16.44 25.59
N GLY A 490 -1.56 15.40 25.99
CA GLY A 490 -1.16 15.22 27.40
C GLY A 490 -2.31 14.90 28.34
N GLY A 491 -3.26 14.04 27.91
CA GLY A 491 -4.43 13.62 28.68
C GLY A 491 -5.67 14.50 28.47
N ARG A 492 -5.57 15.51 27.60
CA ARG A 492 -6.69 16.35 27.18
C ARG A 492 -7.09 15.98 25.77
N ASP A 493 -8.34 15.60 25.58
CA ASP A 493 -8.89 15.29 24.27
C ASP A 493 -9.37 16.56 23.56
N VAL A 494 -8.86 16.79 22.36
CA VAL A 494 -9.33 17.81 21.42
C VAL A 494 -10.03 17.08 20.28
N VAL A 495 -11.29 17.42 20.03
CA VAL A 495 -12.06 16.83 18.92
C VAL A 495 -11.84 17.66 17.65
N ALA A 496 -11.45 16.97 16.60
CA ALA A 496 -11.30 17.54 15.25
C ALA A 496 -12.40 16.98 14.33
N ASN A 497 -13.31 17.85 13.90
CA ASN A 497 -14.18 17.57 12.75
C ASN A 497 -13.50 18.11 11.51
N TYR A 498 -13.18 17.24 10.57
CA TYR A 498 -12.40 17.52 9.37
C TYR A 498 -13.24 17.26 8.12
N ALA A 499 -13.12 18.14 7.15
CA ALA A 499 -13.65 17.88 5.81
C ALA A 499 -12.71 18.45 4.74
N THR A 500 -12.78 17.83 3.56
CA THR A 500 -11.98 18.25 2.40
C THR A 500 -12.82 18.19 1.13
N THR A 501 -12.55 19.10 0.20
CA THR A 501 -12.96 19.00 -1.20
C THR A 501 -11.79 19.26 -2.12
N VAL A 502 -11.82 18.66 -3.31
CA VAL A 502 -10.82 18.86 -4.35
C VAL A 502 -11.37 19.78 -5.42
N LEU A 503 -10.70 20.92 -5.65
CA LEU A 503 -10.97 21.80 -6.76
C LEU A 503 -10.11 21.38 -7.94
N ASP A 504 -10.73 21.17 -9.10
CA ASP A 504 -10.06 20.82 -10.34
C ASP A 504 -10.33 21.93 -11.36
N GLU A 505 -9.31 22.66 -11.77
CA GLU A 505 -9.45 23.76 -12.72
C GLU A 505 -9.99 23.33 -14.10
N ASP A 506 -9.86 22.04 -14.43
CA ASP A 506 -10.23 21.49 -15.72
C ASP A 506 -11.64 20.92 -15.78
N ALA A 507 -12.18 20.47 -14.66
CA ALA A 507 -13.55 19.95 -14.61
C ALA A 507 -14.58 21.02 -15.07
N ASP A 508 -14.27 22.31 -14.87
CA ASP A 508 -15.13 23.43 -15.24
C ASP A 508 -14.86 23.98 -16.66
N ARG A 509 -13.79 23.53 -17.32
CA ARG A 509 -13.44 23.97 -18.69
C ARG A 509 -13.57 22.82 -19.69
N GLN A 510 -14.79 22.41 -20.00
CA GLN A 510 -15.08 21.47 -21.09
C GLN A 510 -14.70 22.10 -22.47
N ARG A 511 -13.41 22.15 -22.76
CA ARG A 511 -12.92 22.40 -24.11
C ARG A 511 -12.17 21.17 -24.64
N PRO A 512 -12.69 20.47 -25.66
CA PRO A 512 -11.96 19.40 -26.31
C PRO A 512 -10.63 19.91 -26.89
N GLY A 513 -9.51 19.35 -26.49
CA GLY A 513 -8.20 19.59 -27.11
C GLY A 513 -7.24 20.52 -26.36
N SER A 514 -7.58 21.10 -25.20
CA SER A 514 -6.58 21.80 -24.38
C SER A 514 -5.85 20.77 -23.50
N ARG A 515 -4.53 20.66 -23.65
CA ARG A 515 -3.68 20.06 -22.61
C ARG A 515 -3.77 20.98 -21.41
N SER A 516 -4.58 20.58 -20.44
CA SER A 516 -4.71 21.36 -19.24
C SER A 516 -3.50 21.12 -18.34
N GLU A 517 -2.91 22.18 -17.87
CA GLU A 517 -1.90 22.18 -16.82
C GLU A 517 -2.57 22.10 -15.43
N GLY A 518 -3.74 21.41 -15.35
CA GLY A 518 -4.67 21.42 -14.23
C GLY A 518 -4.06 21.11 -12.89
N VAL A 519 -3.87 22.14 -12.11
CA VAL A 519 -3.49 22.02 -10.70
C VAL A 519 -4.71 21.60 -9.88
N ARG A 520 -4.57 20.58 -9.09
CA ARG A 520 -5.58 20.17 -8.12
C ARG A 520 -5.28 20.76 -6.76
N ILE A 521 -6.27 21.45 -6.22
CA ILE A 521 -6.19 22.11 -4.92
C ILE A 521 -7.18 21.44 -3.97
N GLU A 522 -6.68 20.99 -2.84
CA GLU A 522 -7.49 20.52 -1.74
C GLU A 522 -7.86 21.70 -0.86
N VAL A 523 -9.15 21.96 -0.73
CA VAL A 523 -9.66 22.89 0.29
C VAL A 523 -9.99 22.03 1.52
N ARG A 524 -9.22 22.20 2.57
CA ARG A 524 -9.35 21.49 3.83
C ARG A 524 -9.95 22.42 4.86
N ILE A 525 -10.93 21.92 5.62
CA ILE A 525 -11.52 22.63 6.74
C ILE A 525 -11.49 21.78 8.00
N ALA A 526 -11.33 22.41 9.15
CA ALA A 526 -11.44 21.76 10.44
C ALA A 526 -12.18 22.63 11.45
N ARG A 527 -13.02 21.99 12.27
CA ARG A 527 -13.52 22.56 13.53
C ARG A 527 -12.83 21.82 14.66
N LEU A 528 -11.98 22.51 15.39
CA LEU A 528 -11.29 21.99 16.56
C LEU A 528 -12.00 22.47 17.84
N THR A 529 -12.38 21.54 18.71
CA THR A 529 -13.07 21.84 19.98
C THR A 529 -12.25 21.32 21.16
N GLY A 530 -12.16 22.10 22.21
CA GLY A 530 -11.31 21.78 23.37
C GLY A 530 -9.89 22.36 23.23
N VAL A 531 -9.65 23.33 22.33
CA VAL A 531 -8.30 23.77 21.91
C VAL A 531 -7.75 24.97 22.63
N ILE A 532 -8.44 25.53 23.64
CA ILE A 532 -7.94 26.72 24.34
C ILE A 532 -6.51 26.51 24.87
N GLY A 533 -5.60 27.42 24.55
CA GLY A 533 -4.18 27.35 24.90
C GLY A 533 -3.35 26.32 24.10
N CYS A 534 -3.95 25.58 23.18
CA CYS A 534 -3.22 24.67 22.28
C CYS A 534 -2.62 25.42 21.09
N GLU A 535 -1.57 24.84 20.52
CA GLU A 535 -0.87 25.34 19.34
C GLU A 535 -1.03 24.33 18.17
N PRO A 536 -2.06 24.50 17.32
CA PRO A 536 -2.25 23.61 16.17
C PRO A 536 -1.15 23.77 15.14
N VAL A 537 -0.87 22.65 14.45
CA VAL A 537 -0.04 22.61 13.24
C VAL A 537 -0.81 21.91 12.14
N LEU A 538 -0.82 22.52 10.96
CA LEU A 538 -1.45 21.98 9.75
C LEU A 538 -0.37 21.76 8.70
N SER A 539 -0.30 20.56 8.12
CA SER A 539 0.75 20.24 7.17
C SER A 539 0.22 19.78 5.81
N GLY A 540 1.05 19.95 4.79
CA GLY A 540 0.84 19.45 3.44
C GLY A 540 1.62 18.17 3.16
N TYR A 541 1.81 17.84 1.89
CA TYR A 541 2.61 16.72 1.44
C TYR A 541 4.11 16.97 1.67
N ALA A 542 4.83 16.00 2.19
CA ALA A 542 6.28 16.06 2.25
C ALA A 542 6.88 15.78 0.87
N ILE A 543 7.83 16.61 0.47
CA ILE A 543 8.58 16.43 -0.77
C ILE A 543 9.93 15.79 -0.44
N SER A 544 10.29 14.76 -1.20
CA SER A 544 11.57 14.08 -1.11
C SER A 544 12.30 14.10 -2.44
N SER A 545 13.62 14.22 -2.39
CA SER A 545 14.48 14.38 -3.56
C SER A 545 15.88 13.82 -3.27
N ASP A 546 16.57 13.32 -4.30
CA ASP A 546 18.01 13.01 -4.22
C ASP A 546 18.88 14.28 -4.28
N MET A 547 18.28 15.42 -4.64
CA MET A 547 18.90 16.73 -4.63
C MET A 547 18.32 17.59 -3.50
N PRO A 548 19.04 18.59 -2.99
CA PRO A 548 18.52 19.52 -2.01
C PRO A 548 17.19 20.12 -2.44
N VAL A 549 16.21 20.14 -1.52
CA VAL A 549 14.89 20.71 -1.76
C VAL A 549 14.90 22.22 -1.61
N GLU A 550 14.17 22.92 -2.46
CA GLU A 550 13.96 24.36 -2.37
C GLU A 550 12.79 24.64 -1.44
N THR A 551 12.93 25.63 -0.57
CA THR A 551 11.88 26.04 0.36
C THR A 551 11.56 27.51 0.19
N ALA A 552 10.28 27.86 0.34
CA ALA A 552 9.82 29.24 0.35
C ALA A 552 8.72 29.41 1.41
N VAL A 553 8.83 30.49 2.15
CA VAL A 553 7.85 30.89 3.16
C VAL A 553 7.39 32.31 2.83
N TRP A 554 6.10 32.53 2.83
CA TRP A 554 5.52 33.86 2.69
C TRP A 554 5.03 34.32 4.06
N ALA A 555 5.64 35.39 4.56
CA ALA A 555 5.12 36.11 5.72
C ALA A 555 3.98 37.05 5.29
N GLU A 556 3.10 37.39 6.23
CA GLU A 556 2.03 38.38 6.03
C GLU A 556 2.54 39.64 5.32
N ARG A 557 1.97 39.95 4.17
CA ARG A 557 2.00 41.35 3.72
C ARG A 557 0.86 42.05 4.44
N PRO A 558 1.10 43.23 5.05
CA PRO A 558 0.01 44.01 5.62
C PRO A 558 -0.99 44.31 4.49
N ALA A 559 -2.23 43.90 4.68
CA ALA A 559 -3.29 44.16 3.73
C ALA A 559 -3.59 45.67 3.67
N MET A 560 -3.71 46.20 2.47
CA MET A 560 -4.16 47.60 2.29
C MET A 560 -5.68 47.76 2.52
N ASN A 561 -6.41 46.68 2.83
CA ASN A 561 -7.81 46.70 3.27
C ASN A 561 -8.01 45.56 4.28
N GLU A 562 -8.71 45.81 5.39
CA GLU A 562 -8.96 44.91 6.52
C GLU A 562 -9.64 43.57 6.17
N ALA A 563 -10.08 43.38 4.92
CA ALA A 563 -10.74 42.15 4.45
C ALA A 563 -9.81 41.11 3.75
N ALA A 564 -8.53 41.44 3.54
CA ALA A 564 -7.60 40.59 2.78
C ALA A 564 -6.20 40.60 3.38
N ALA A 565 -6.05 40.10 4.62
CA ALA A 565 -4.73 39.72 5.12
C ALA A 565 -4.16 38.63 4.21
N SER A 566 -2.93 38.81 3.72
CA SER A 566 -2.25 37.77 2.93
C SER A 566 -2.07 36.54 3.81
N PRO A 567 -2.54 35.34 3.39
CA PRO A 567 -2.48 34.18 4.22
C PRO A 567 -1.02 33.74 4.44
N ALA A 568 -0.70 33.29 5.65
CA ALA A 568 0.54 32.57 5.90
C ALA A 568 0.62 31.35 4.97
N ALA A 569 1.76 31.16 4.32
CA ALA A 569 1.95 30.07 3.36
C ALA A 569 3.38 29.52 3.39
N ALA A 570 3.52 28.26 3.06
CA ALA A 570 4.82 27.61 2.90
C ALA A 570 4.80 26.70 1.68
N ARG A 571 5.93 26.60 0.97
CA ARG A 571 6.14 25.74 -0.20
C ARG A 571 7.45 25.03 -0.12
N VAL A 572 7.44 23.76 -0.51
CA VAL A 572 8.64 22.95 -0.75
C VAL A 572 8.63 22.47 -2.18
N THR A 573 9.75 22.58 -2.85
CA THR A 573 9.96 22.07 -4.22
C THR A 573 11.15 21.13 -4.23
N GLY A 574 11.01 19.99 -4.87
CA GLY A 574 12.06 19.01 -5.08
C GLY A 574 12.01 18.42 -6.48
N TRP A 575 12.91 17.51 -6.76
CA TRP A 575 13.06 16.87 -8.05
C TRP A 575 12.71 15.39 -7.93
N ARG A 576 11.67 14.97 -8.64
CA ARG A 576 11.28 13.57 -8.69
C ARG A 576 12.17 12.82 -9.67
N ARG A 577 12.70 11.68 -9.25
CA ARG A 577 13.45 10.78 -10.14
C ARG A 577 12.49 10.20 -11.17
N THR A 578 12.74 10.48 -12.44
CA THR A 578 12.05 9.81 -13.56
C THR A 578 12.78 8.51 -13.91
N ALA A 579 12.23 7.72 -14.85
CA ALA A 579 12.91 6.52 -15.34
C ALA A 579 14.34 6.84 -15.86
N PRO A 580 15.28 5.88 -15.88
CA PRO A 580 16.62 6.08 -16.40
C PRO A 580 16.62 6.75 -17.78
N GLY A 581 17.37 7.85 -17.91
CA GLY A 581 17.44 8.64 -19.15
C GLY A 581 16.35 9.72 -19.30
N GLY A 582 15.36 9.79 -18.38
CA GLY A 582 14.39 10.89 -18.33
C GLY A 582 14.93 12.08 -17.56
N LEU A 583 14.50 13.31 -17.94
CA LEU A 583 14.81 14.51 -17.16
C LEU A 583 14.09 14.45 -15.81
N PRO A 584 14.72 14.91 -14.71
CA PRO A 584 14.07 15.01 -13.42
C PRO A 584 12.82 15.89 -13.52
N ALA A 585 11.68 15.38 -13.07
CA ALA A 585 10.45 16.15 -13.01
C ALA A 585 10.37 16.94 -11.71
N ARG A 586 10.05 18.21 -11.81
CA ARG A 586 9.81 19.08 -10.66
C ARG A 586 8.52 18.67 -9.97
N LEU A 587 8.57 18.52 -8.65
CA LEU A 587 7.40 18.28 -7.80
C LEU A 587 7.40 19.31 -6.67
N ALA A 588 6.27 19.96 -6.44
CA ALA A 588 6.13 20.92 -5.37
C ALA A 588 4.94 20.59 -4.48
N SER A 589 5.04 20.92 -3.20
CA SER A 589 3.95 20.90 -2.24
C SER A 589 3.83 22.26 -1.58
N ALA A 590 2.62 22.75 -1.44
CA ALA A 590 2.36 24.01 -0.77
C ALA A 590 1.15 23.91 0.16
N VAL A 591 1.17 24.69 1.23
CA VAL A 591 0.08 24.89 2.16
C VAL A 591 -0.12 26.38 2.39
N ALA A 592 -1.37 26.85 2.38
CA ALA A 592 -1.70 28.25 2.64
C ALA A 592 -2.93 28.35 3.54
N LEU A 593 -2.87 29.19 4.56
CA LEU A 593 -4.03 29.51 5.40
C LEU A 593 -5.03 30.33 4.56
N TYR A 594 -6.29 29.94 4.57
CA TYR A 594 -7.34 30.69 3.91
C TYR A 594 -8.14 31.54 4.91
N ARG A 595 -8.62 30.92 6.01
CA ARG A 595 -9.46 31.59 7.00
C ARG A 595 -9.36 30.94 8.37
N THR A 596 -9.45 31.76 9.42
CA THR A 596 -9.56 31.32 10.82
C THR A 596 -10.64 32.11 11.52
N ASP A 597 -11.60 31.43 12.13
CA ASP A 597 -12.65 32.04 12.95
C ASP A 597 -12.67 31.40 14.34
N LEU A 598 -12.73 32.21 15.37
CA LEU A 598 -12.73 31.79 16.78
C LEU A 598 -14.14 31.91 17.34
N THR A 599 -14.62 30.88 18.05
CA THR A 599 -15.90 30.90 18.74
C THR A 599 -15.71 30.52 20.19
N ASP A 600 -16.18 31.41 21.11
CA ASP A 600 -16.32 31.07 22.52
C ASP A 600 -17.61 30.28 22.76
N ALA A 601 -17.72 29.62 23.92
CA ALA A 601 -18.81 28.74 24.30
C ALA A 601 -20.22 29.38 24.31
N ALA A 602 -20.33 30.70 24.04
CA ALA A 602 -21.59 31.40 23.84
C ALA A 602 -21.78 31.67 22.33
N PRO A 603 -22.85 31.15 21.67
CA PRO A 603 -23.02 31.20 20.24
C PRO A 603 -23.21 32.60 19.64
N GLU A 604 -23.28 33.66 20.44
CA GLU A 604 -23.61 35.00 19.96
C GLU A 604 -22.43 35.95 19.80
N ARG A 605 -21.17 35.54 20.05
CA ARG A 605 -20.00 36.39 19.90
C ARG A 605 -18.87 35.74 19.11
N THR A 606 -18.84 36.01 17.82
CA THR A 606 -17.63 35.78 17.03
C THR A 606 -16.60 36.85 17.43
N VAL A 607 -15.57 36.43 18.17
CA VAL A 607 -14.49 37.34 18.55
C VAL A 607 -13.38 37.21 17.52
N HIS A 608 -13.24 38.19 16.65
CA HIS A 608 -12.10 38.32 15.75
C HIS A 608 -10.84 38.70 16.56
N ARG A 609 -10.18 37.73 17.17
CA ARG A 609 -8.86 37.96 17.75
C ARG A 609 -7.82 37.50 16.74
N ALA A 610 -6.82 38.33 16.48
CA ALA A 610 -5.68 37.93 15.66
C ALA A 610 -4.95 36.75 16.32
N VAL A 611 -4.87 35.63 15.60
CA VAL A 611 -4.03 34.49 15.97
C VAL A 611 -2.76 34.58 15.15
N ALA A 612 -1.60 34.49 15.80
CA ALA A 612 -0.34 34.44 15.09
C ALA A 612 -0.26 33.09 14.33
N VAL A 613 -0.08 33.14 13.02
CA VAL A 613 0.10 31.97 12.15
C VAL A 613 1.34 32.19 11.31
N HIS A 614 2.23 31.22 11.34
CA HIS A 614 3.49 31.28 10.58
C HIS A 614 3.58 30.11 9.61
N GLY A 615 3.87 30.40 8.33
CA GLY A 615 4.30 29.40 7.39
C GLY A 615 5.71 28.91 7.73
N GLN A 616 5.97 27.64 7.67
CA GLN A 616 7.30 27.04 7.87
C GLN A 616 7.56 25.91 6.89
N CYS A 617 8.84 25.71 6.57
CA CYS A 617 9.32 24.55 5.83
C CYS A 617 10.32 23.81 6.73
N ARG A 618 9.95 22.63 7.19
CA ARG A 618 10.83 21.84 8.05
C ARG A 618 11.55 20.77 7.26
N ALA A 619 12.87 20.78 7.32
CA ALA A 619 13.70 19.79 6.68
C ALA A 619 13.70 18.46 7.46
N GLY A 620 13.64 17.34 6.75
CA GLY A 620 13.76 15.99 7.26
C GLY A 620 15.05 15.32 6.83
N SER A 621 15.36 14.18 7.45
CA SER A 621 16.55 13.37 7.19
C SER A 621 16.49 12.51 5.94
N GLY A 622 15.57 12.78 5.03
CA GLY A 622 15.29 11.93 3.87
C GLY A 622 14.13 10.96 4.11
N THR A 623 13.75 10.26 3.06
CA THR A 623 12.65 9.28 3.06
C THR A 623 12.98 8.13 2.10
N ALA A 624 12.07 7.17 1.97
CA ALA A 624 12.19 6.07 1.00
C ALA A 624 12.23 6.52 -0.48
N LEU A 625 11.99 7.81 -0.77
CA LEU A 625 12.01 8.39 -2.12
C LEU A 625 13.20 9.30 -2.40
N GLY A 626 14.03 9.65 -1.43
CA GLY A 626 15.19 10.51 -1.65
C GLY A 626 15.93 10.87 -0.37
N GLU A 627 17.18 11.34 -0.51
CA GLU A 627 18.08 11.67 0.61
C GLU A 627 17.72 12.99 1.32
N HIS A 628 17.01 13.89 0.62
CA HIS A 628 16.56 15.16 1.15
C HIS A 628 15.04 15.17 1.22
N SER A 629 14.49 15.68 2.31
CA SER A 629 13.05 15.90 2.43
C SER A 629 12.74 17.21 3.12
N ALA A 630 11.57 17.78 2.80
CA ALA A 630 11.02 18.88 3.55
C ALA A 630 9.50 18.87 3.50
N LEU A 631 8.89 19.49 4.51
CA LEU A 631 7.47 19.52 4.77
C LEU A 631 6.98 20.97 4.90
N PRO A 632 6.04 21.45 4.05
CA PRO A 632 5.39 22.73 4.25
C PRO A 632 4.31 22.61 5.33
N GLN A 633 4.29 23.56 6.28
CA GLN A 633 3.32 23.58 7.37
C GLN A 633 2.93 24.98 7.79
N LEU A 634 1.78 25.10 8.49
CA LEU A 634 1.29 26.28 9.16
C LEU A 634 1.31 26.01 10.66
N GLU A 635 2.00 26.85 11.42
CA GLU A 635 2.08 26.76 12.88
C GLU A 635 1.29 27.90 13.51
N PHE A 636 0.41 27.57 14.42
CA PHE A 636 -0.39 28.51 15.17
C PHE A 636 0.22 28.77 16.54
N GLY A 637 0.13 29.99 17.02
CA GLY A 637 0.33 30.29 18.43
C GLY A 637 -0.79 29.73 19.30
N PRO A 638 -0.68 29.89 20.64
CA PRO A 638 -1.70 29.42 21.57
C PRO A 638 -3.08 30.01 21.24
N LEU A 639 -4.08 29.14 21.09
CA LEU A 639 -5.44 29.57 20.73
C LEU A 639 -6.15 30.16 21.93
N PRO A 640 -6.80 31.34 21.77
CA PRO A 640 -7.47 32.04 22.87
C PRO A 640 -8.91 31.57 23.10
N ALA A 641 -9.45 30.68 22.26
CA ALA A 641 -10.83 30.21 22.29
C ALA A 641 -10.92 28.68 22.42
N ASN A 642 -12.05 28.18 22.92
CA ASN A 642 -12.28 26.74 23.08
C ASN A 642 -12.61 26.03 21.74
N THR A 643 -13.18 26.75 20.79
CA THR A 643 -13.50 26.24 19.46
C THR A 643 -12.90 27.16 18.39
N VAL A 644 -12.27 26.55 17.39
CA VAL A 644 -11.73 27.25 16.24
C VAL A 644 -12.15 26.57 14.95
N HIS A 645 -12.53 27.38 13.96
CA HIS A 645 -12.76 26.93 12.59
C HIS A 645 -11.59 27.40 11.74
N ILE A 646 -10.97 26.49 11.03
CA ILE A 646 -9.80 26.75 10.19
C ILE A 646 -10.09 26.24 8.78
N ALA A 647 -9.79 27.06 7.77
CA ALA A 647 -9.77 26.64 6.38
C ALA A 647 -8.39 26.90 5.79
N TRP A 648 -7.86 25.91 5.09
CA TRP A 648 -6.56 26.02 4.42
C TRP A 648 -6.55 25.28 3.10
N LEU A 649 -5.64 25.66 2.25
CA LEU A 649 -5.42 25.10 0.93
C LEU A 649 -4.18 24.23 0.94
N VAL A 650 -4.24 23.07 0.28
CA VAL A 650 -3.09 22.17 0.07
C VAL A 650 -3.00 21.84 -1.41
N CYS A 651 -1.80 21.89 -1.95
CA CYS A 651 -1.51 21.53 -3.33
C CYS A 651 -0.32 20.55 -3.38
N LEU A 652 -0.41 19.56 -4.25
CA LEU A 652 0.71 18.72 -4.67
C LEU A 652 0.72 18.68 -6.20
N GLY A 653 1.82 19.06 -6.84
CA GLY A 653 1.96 19.07 -8.29
C GLY A 653 3.13 19.94 -8.76
N ALA A 654 3.28 20.09 -10.07
CA ALA A 654 4.37 20.87 -10.67
C ALA A 654 4.24 22.38 -10.45
N GLU A 655 3.03 22.93 -10.24
CA GLU A 655 2.73 24.36 -10.15
C GLU A 655 2.04 24.75 -8.84
N ALA A 656 2.75 24.60 -7.71
CA ALA A 656 2.23 25.00 -6.40
C ALA A 656 2.01 26.53 -6.26
N ASP A 657 2.52 27.37 -7.17
CA ASP A 657 2.33 28.81 -7.18
C ASP A 657 0.88 29.26 -7.44
N THR A 658 0.04 28.31 -7.88
CA THR A 658 -1.38 28.57 -8.16
C THR A 658 -2.23 28.77 -6.91
N LEU A 659 -1.76 28.34 -5.71
CA LEU A 659 -2.54 28.49 -4.47
C LEU A 659 -2.94 29.93 -4.17
N ALA A 660 -2.01 30.87 -4.35
CA ALA A 660 -2.28 32.30 -4.09
C ALA A 660 -3.33 32.87 -5.07
N ARG A 661 -3.34 32.40 -6.33
CA ARG A 661 -4.33 32.81 -7.34
C ARG A 661 -5.71 32.21 -7.06
N THR A 662 -5.76 30.96 -6.60
CA THR A 662 -7.03 30.27 -6.30
C THR A 662 -7.72 30.86 -5.07
N ALA A 663 -6.95 31.27 -4.08
CA ALA A 663 -7.50 31.90 -2.87
C ALA A 663 -8.34 33.17 -3.17
N VAL A 664 -8.04 33.90 -4.25
CA VAL A 664 -8.79 35.10 -4.66
C VAL A 664 -10.18 34.74 -5.18
N ASP A 665 -10.35 33.60 -5.85
CA ASP A 665 -11.62 33.18 -6.47
C ASP A 665 -12.49 32.36 -5.52
N LEU A 666 -12.04 32.14 -4.28
CA LEU A 666 -12.68 31.28 -3.31
C LEU A 666 -13.49 32.10 -2.31
N ALA A 667 -14.76 31.75 -2.10
CA ALA A 667 -15.57 32.28 -1.00
C ALA A 667 -16.02 31.10 -0.09
N LEU A 668 -15.88 31.27 1.22
CA LEU A 668 -16.25 30.26 2.22
C LEU A 668 -17.11 30.89 3.31
N CYS A 669 -18.24 30.26 3.58
CA CYS A 669 -19.15 30.63 4.66
C CYS A 669 -19.34 29.43 5.60
N TRP A 670 -19.14 29.64 6.90
CA TRP A 670 -19.40 28.61 7.92
C TRP A 670 -20.89 28.45 8.13
N THR A 671 -21.32 27.20 8.35
CA THR A 671 -22.67 26.83 8.72
C THR A 671 -22.61 25.94 9.95
N ASP A 672 -23.74 25.75 10.67
CA ASP A 672 -23.80 24.86 11.83
C ASP A 672 -23.42 23.41 11.48
N ASP A 673 -23.74 22.98 10.26
CA ASP A 673 -23.50 21.64 9.74
C ASP A 673 -22.23 21.52 8.89
N GLY A 674 -21.38 22.55 8.79
CA GLY A 674 -20.16 22.47 7.98
C GLY A 674 -19.69 23.82 7.43
N ALA A 675 -19.34 23.85 6.15
CA ALA A 675 -19.02 25.05 5.40
C ALA A 675 -19.65 25.00 4.00
N GLN A 676 -20.06 26.16 3.51
CA GLN A 676 -20.45 26.36 2.13
C GLN A 676 -19.31 27.05 1.38
N LEU A 677 -18.85 26.41 0.31
CA LEU A 677 -17.78 26.89 -0.53
C LEU A 677 -18.33 27.33 -1.88
N GLN A 678 -17.93 28.52 -2.34
CA GLN A 678 -18.16 28.98 -3.70
C GLN A 678 -16.83 29.22 -4.41
N TRP A 679 -16.68 28.68 -5.60
CA TRP A 679 -15.49 28.82 -6.41
C TRP A 679 -15.87 28.88 -7.89
N ARG A 680 -15.54 29.96 -8.57
CA ARG A 680 -15.80 30.18 -10.00
C ARG A 680 -17.21 29.79 -10.47
N GLY A 681 -18.22 30.13 -9.67
CA GLY A 681 -19.63 29.84 -9.98
C GLY A 681 -20.11 28.44 -9.51
N THR A 682 -19.22 27.58 -9.03
CA THR A 682 -19.58 26.27 -8.46
C THR A 682 -19.79 26.39 -6.95
N SER A 683 -20.90 25.86 -6.43
CA SER A 683 -21.16 25.80 -4.99
C SER A 683 -20.96 24.38 -4.47
N ARG A 684 -20.26 24.23 -3.36
CA ARG A 684 -20.05 22.93 -2.69
C ARG A 684 -20.34 23.05 -1.20
N VAL A 685 -20.88 21.98 -0.63
CA VAL A 685 -21.13 21.87 0.81
C VAL A 685 -20.12 20.88 1.40
N LEU A 686 -19.40 21.32 2.40
CA LEU A 686 -18.44 20.53 3.19
C LEU A 686 -19.09 20.26 4.56
N PRO A 687 -19.88 19.19 4.71
CA PRO A 687 -20.58 18.95 5.96
C PRO A 687 -19.63 18.41 7.02
N TRP A 688 -19.86 18.85 8.27
CA TRP A 688 -19.29 18.15 9.41
C TRP A 688 -19.90 16.76 9.52
N GLN A 689 -19.10 15.80 9.95
CA GLN A 689 -19.66 14.52 10.39
C GLN A 689 -20.48 14.76 11.66
N ARG A 690 -21.78 14.37 11.66
CA ARG A 690 -22.56 14.44 12.88
C ARG A 690 -21.93 13.52 13.93
N GLU A 691 -21.70 14.04 15.14
CA GLU A 691 -21.15 13.28 16.24
C GLU A 691 -22.06 12.08 16.52
N THR A 692 -21.59 10.88 16.19
CA THR A 692 -22.14 9.68 16.83
C THR A 692 -21.59 9.69 18.25
N PRO A 693 -22.45 9.55 19.29
CA PRO A 693 -21.99 9.53 20.68
C PRO A 693 -20.83 8.54 20.85
N TRP A 694 -19.80 8.96 21.51
CA TRP A 694 -18.65 8.14 21.84
C TRP A 694 -19.11 6.95 22.70
N ALA A 695 -19.39 5.80 22.10
CA ALA A 695 -19.42 4.56 22.84
C ALA A 695 -17.96 4.20 23.17
N ALA A 696 -17.50 4.61 24.34
CA ALA A 696 -16.21 4.22 24.90
C ALA A 696 -16.07 2.69 25.04
N ASP A 697 -17.16 1.96 24.88
CA ASP A 697 -17.29 0.55 25.19
C ASP A 697 -17.03 -0.40 23.99
N ALA A 698 -16.88 0.11 22.77
CA ALA A 698 -16.63 -0.75 21.60
C ALA A 698 -15.16 -1.17 21.44
N LEU A 699 -14.24 -0.66 22.26
CA LEU A 699 -12.81 -0.98 22.17
C LEU A 699 -12.35 -2.07 23.16
N ASN A 700 -13.24 -2.55 24.03
CA ASN A 700 -12.92 -3.57 25.04
C ASN A 700 -13.56 -4.95 24.80
N GLN A 701 -14.14 -5.19 23.65
CA GLN A 701 -14.58 -6.52 23.20
C GLN A 701 -13.65 -6.92 22.06
N ASP A 702 -12.80 -7.86 22.10
CA ASP A 702 -12.73 -9.18 22.61
C ASP A 702 -11.31 -9.71 22.43
N VAL A 703 -10.68 -10.04 23.52
CA VAL A 703 -9.71 -11.12 23.50
C VAL A 703 -10.55 -12.40 23.41
N PHE A 704 -10.88 -12.82 22.21
CA PHE A 704 -11.48 -14.14 21.99
C PHE A 704 -10.47 -15.18 22.44
N ARG A 705 -10.69 -15.73 23.62
CA ARG A 705 -10.10 -16.98 24.03
C ARG A 705 -10.96 -18.09 23.44
N TRP A 706 -10.40 -18.76 22.43
CA TRP A 706 -10.93 -20.03 22.00
C TRP A 706 -10.65 -21.05 23.11
N HIS A 707 -11.68 -21.64 23.67
CA HIS A 707 -11.60 -22.83 24.52
C HIS A 707 -11.65 -24.09 23.69
#